data_65ad8ce0acfe7080c1e14d2e74d4c262
#
_entry.id   65ad8ce0acfe7080c1e14d2e74d4c262
#
_cell.length_a   1.000
_cell.length_b   1.000
_cell.length_c   1.000
_cell.angle_alpha   90.00
_cell.angle_beta   90.00
_cell.angle_gamma   90.00
#
_symmetry.space_group_name_H-M   'P 1'
#
loop_
_entity.id
_entity.type
_entity.pdbx_description
1 polymer ?
#
loop_
_entity_poly.entity_id
_entity_poly.type
_entity_poly.pdbx_seq_one_letter_code
_entity_poly.pdbx_strand_id
1 'polypeptide(L)'
;MKIQNMIKKITIAVLSAAMMLAPIVNIKAASTDVVDTSKTGSITIHKYDMTAAKQAGVNTSQFTPTGKQDAAAEAALEKYAIKGVEFSYLRVGDVEQQSENGKIQMIYELPTTIQQILGLTSSDAAKTEGSKTYFTSQQINEKLAKALEDNTVTKDKLEDYMGKNGTAMDETNTNGVTSKDKLPLGLYLIVETKAPENVTYTTNPWFVQLPSTDSKGDDWFYDVICYPKNETGNPTLDKRVRNNPDQDNVTTANTDRLADFTSARNEYKYQSTVTASKAERLDYQFISKLPHITSSTTYLSTYTFNDTMANGMTYGKDAVIAIYETKDAADRTNVNNVEKSGALAVWKSSDTDPKFAATYGKSGNDPAMKIEMTKAGLNELNKKYSDKYIVIYYTAKVNTDDSVILGDKGNPNDVSLTWKRTNTNYYDILKDKCIVYSYGYDLTKKFSDSKGDATKVKFVVKNKTDNYYLVARADRAGVYQVTGKSAKEADATQFSPSSDGKLVINGIEGDEYGFTETHSDAGYSLLKKEVIVKVKETKADITPTEANITGIQSKSDADSTANDGVPNGAVLKNDVTVQTTAASATVDETKATMTKHDDSGNAYINMQITNQKQFMLPMTGGAGNYLLIIAGVVVAGCGILILNKNRRRSQR
;
A
#
# COMPACT_ATOMS: atom_id res chain seq x y z
N MET A 1 11.34 27.18 -3.52
CA MET A 1 11.00 25.93 -2.83
C MET A 1 10.50 26.07 -1.39
N LYS A 2 11.02 26.99 -0.55
CA LYS A 2 10.48 27.23 0.83
C LYS A 2 9.10 27.90 0.86
N ILE A 3 8.75 28.75 -0.10
CA ILE A 3 7.48 29.50 -0.16
C ILE A 3 6.31 28.58 -0.61
N GLN A 4 6.54 27.63 -1.51
CA GLN A 4 5.48 26.69 -1.95
C GLN A 4 5.09 25.66 -0.88
N ASN A 5 6.02 25.27 -0.02
CA ASN A 5 5.73 24.36 1.10
C ASN A 5 5.02 25.06 2.26
N MET A 6 5.21 26.38 2.40
CA MET A 6 4.49 27.19 3.39
C MET A 6 3.04 27.43 2.95
N ILE A 7 2.80 27.62 1.67
CA ILE A 7 1.46 27.78 1.10
C ILE A 7 0.65 26.47 1.20
N LYS A 8 1.27 25.29 1.00
CA LYS A 8 0.58 23.99 1.17
C LYS A 8 0.22 23.68 2.63
N LYS A 9 1.07 24.07 3.60
CA LYS A 9 0.76 23.90 5.03
C LYS A 9 -0.35 24.84 5.51
N ILE A 10 -0.40 26.06 4.99
CA ILE A 10 -1.48 27.01 5.29
C ILE A 10 -2.81 26.55 4.67
N THR A 11 -2.80 25.91 3.52
CA THR A 11 -4.03 25.47 2.84
C THR A 11 -4.72 24.30 3.56
N ILE A 12 -4.00 23.43 4.26
CA ILE A 12 -4.56 22.28 4.98
C ILE A 12 -5.09 22.68 6.35
N ALA A 13 -4.42 23.57 7.08
CA ALA A 13 -4.89 24.09 8.37
C ALA A 13 -6.08 25.04 8.20
N VAL A 14 -6.09 25.84 7.13
CA VAL A 14 -7.20 26.76 6.82
C VAL A 14 -8.45 26.02 6.32
N LEU A 15 -8.32 24.83 5.69
CA LEU A 15 -9.51 24.06 5.27
C LEU A 15 -10.28 23.43 6.44
N SER A 16 -9.61 23.06 7.52
CA SER A 16 -10.31 22.55 8.72
C SER A 16 -10.93 23.66 9.58
N ALA A 17 -10.34 24.86 9.59
CA ALA A 17 -10.90 26.04 10.27
C ALA A 17 -11.92 26.78 9.40
N ALA A 18 -11.75 26.81 8.08
CA ALA A 18 -12.64 27.51 7.16
C ALA A 18 -14.04 26.86 6.99
N MET A 19 -14.22 25.61 7.43
CA MET A 19 -15.52 24.95 7.37
C MET A 19 -16.42 25.25 8.58
N MET A 20 -15.96 26.04 9.55
CA MET A 20 -16.77 26.48 10.70
C MET A 20 -16.99 28.00 10.78
N LEU A 21 -16.39 28.72 9.86
CA LEU A 21 -16.69 30.16 9.75
C LEU A 21 -18.02 30.29 9.00
N ALA A 22 -19.07 30.62 9.70
CA ALA A 22 -20.18 31.34 9.05
C ALA A 22 -19.53 32.48 8.23
N PRO A 23 -19.92 32.71 6.98
CA PRO A 23 -19.28 33.71 6.16
C PRO A 23 -19.28 35.02 6.91
N ILE A 24 -18.09 35.58 7.16
CA ILE A 24 -17.95 36.94 7.69
C ILE A 24 -18.37 37.84 6.54
N VAL A 25 -19.63 38.16 6.51
CA VAL A 25 -20.14 39.16 5.58
C VAL A 25 -19.75 40.51 6.16
N ASN A 26 -18.92 41.24 5.45
CA ASN A 26 -18.86 42.70 5.63
C ASN A 26 -20.28 43.24 5.39
N ILE A 27 -21.02 43.51 6.46
CA ILE A 27 -22.37 44.01 6.37
C ILE A 27 -22.29 45.37 5.69
N LYS A 28 -22.62 45.42 4.41
CA LYS A 28 -23.03 46.66 3.79
C LYS A 28 -24.42 46.94 4.32
N ALA A 29 -24.54 47.97 5.13
CA ALA A 29 -25.85 48.46 5.58
C ALA A 29 -26.70 48.78 4.34
N ALA A 30 -27.65 47.94 4.05
CA ALA A 30 -28.65 48.14 3.01
C ALA A 30 -30.03 47.67 3.46
N SER A 31 -30.31 47.56 4.75
CA SER A 31 -31.69 47.60 5.23
C SER A 31 -31.74 48.25 6.60
N THR A 32 -32.77 49.02 6.82
CA THR A 32 -33.09 49.73 8.06
C THR A 32 -33.72 48.82 9.12
N ASP A 33 -33.67 47.50 8.93
CA ASP A 33 -34.27 46.57 9.87
C ASP A 33 -33.31 46.34 11.04
N VAL A 34 -33.65 47.04 12.12
CA VAL A 34 -33.01 46.90 13.44
C VAL A 34 -33.32 45.52 13.98
N VAL A 35 -32.33 44.87 14.62
CA VAL A 35 -32.53 43.60 15.34
C VAL A 35 -33.71 43.74 16.30
N ASP A 36 -34.70 42.88 16.17
CA ASP A 36 -35.82 42.82 17.11
C ASP A 36 -35.37 42.12 18.40
N THR A 37 -34.98 42.91 19.37
CA THR A 37 -34.46 42.44 20.67
C THR A 37 -35.53 41.80 21.57
N SER A 38 -36.81 41.87 21.19
CA SER A 38 -37.90 41.19 21.92
C SER A 38 -38.02 39.71 21.58
N LYS A 39 -37.37 39.27 20.49
CA LYS A 39 -37.37 37.87 20.06
C LYS A 39 -36.33 37.03 20.80
N THR A 40 -36.61 35.76 20.84
CA THR A 40 -35.64 34.72 21.20
C THR A 40 -35.26 33.95 19.96
N GLY A 41 -34.14 33.26 20.00
CA GLY A 41 -33.68 32.40 18.89
C GLY A 41 -33.58 30.92 19.26
N SER A 42 -33.21 30.14 18.30
CA SER A 42 -32.88 28.71 18.48
C SER A 42 -31.53 28.33 17.86
N ILE A 43 -30.93 27.31 18.40
CA ILE A 43 -29.73 26.65 17.82
C ILE A 43 -30.08 25.19 17.61
N THR A 44 -30.01 24.75 16.36
CA THR A 44 -30.15 23.33 15.96
C THR A 44 -28.84 22.82 15.43
N ILE A 45 -28.42 21.63 15.87
CA ILE A 45 -27.17 21.01 15.48
C ILE A 45 -27.46 19.67 14.79
N HIS A 46 -26.97 19.51 13.56
CA HIS A 46 -27.03 18.27 12.81
C HIS A 46 -25.63 17.65 12.77
N LYS A 47 -25.48 16.45 13.29
CA LYS A 47 -24.21 15.77 13.46
C LYS A 47 -24.07 14.57 12.54
N TYR A 48 -23.02 14.57 11.68
CA TYR A 48 -22.79 13.54 10.69
C TYR A 48 -21.34 13.01 10.72
N ASP A 49 -21.18 11.72 10.41
CA ASP A 49 -19.90 11.07 10.17
C ASP A 49 -19.41 11.38 8.75
N MET A 50 -18.56 12.39 8.66
CA MET A 50 -18.03 12.85 7.37
C MET A 50 -17.00 11.88 6.80
N THR A 51 -16.33 11.07 7.63
CA THR A 51 -15.38 10.04 7.16
C THR A 51 -16.13 8.93 6.45
N ALA A 52 -17.16 8.36 7.08
CA ALA A 52 -18.00 7.36 6.46
C ALA A 52 -18.70 7.87 5.19
N ALA A 53 -19.17 9.11 5.20
CA ALA A 53 -19.79 9.72 4.02
C ALA A 53 -18.80 9.86 2.85
N LYS A 54 -17.59 10.35 3.09
CA LYS A 54 -16.53 10.45 2.07
C LYS A 54 -16.12 9.09 1.53
N GLN A 55 -15.95 8.09 2.38
CA GLN A 55 -15.63 6.71 1.99
C GLN A 55 -16.73 6.09 1.10
N ALA A 56 -17.98 6.45 1.35
CA ALA A 56 -19.10 6.04 0.51
C ALA A 56 -19.27 6.88 -0.78
N GLY A 57 -18.33 7.77 -1.08
CA GLY A 57 -18.32 8.57 -2.30
C GLY A 57 -19.20 9.83 -2.26
N VAL A 58 -19.69 10.23 -1.09
CA VAL A 58 -20.44 11.50 -0.97
C VAL A 58 -19.50 12.67 -1.14
N ASN A 59 -19.78 13.55 -2.11
CA ASN A 59 -19.04 14.79 -2.29
C ASN A 59 -19.39 15.80 -1.17
N THR A 60 -18.63 15.77 -0.08
CA THR A 60 -18.87 16.61 1.09
C THR A 60 -18.35 18.04 0.95
N SER A 61 -17.57 18.35 -0.10
CA SER A 61 -17.00 19.68 -0.33
C SER A 61 -18.03 20.71 -0.82
N GLN A 62 -19.15 20.25 -1.35
CA GLN A 62 -20.23 21.10 -1.84
C GLN A 62 -21.11 21.67 -0.72
N PHE A 63 -21.05 21.14 0.50
CA PHE A 63 -21.88 21.58 1.61
C PHE A 63 -21.23 22.76 2.34
N THR A 64 -21.80 23.96 2.15
CA THR A 64 -21.31 25.17 2.78
C THR A 64 -22.27 25.58 3.90
N PRO A 65 -21.79 25.67 5.16
CA PRO A 65 -22.65 26.07 6.26
C PRO A 65 -23.05 27.56 6.12
N THR A 66 -24.34 27.82 6.02
CA THR A 66 -24.88 29.16 5.90
C THR A 66 -25.61 29.62 7.16
N GLY A 67 -25.73 28.76 8.16
CA GLY A 67 -26.57 28.96 9.34
C GLY A 67 -28.05 28.65 9.10
N LYS A 68 -28.44 28.36 7.86
CA LYS A 68 -29.81 27.97 7.46
C LYS A 68 -29.84 26.48 7.08
N GLN A 69 -31.04 25.92 6.98
CA GLN A 69 -31.23 24.52 6.57
C GLN A 69 -30.65 24.25 5.17
N ASP A 70 -29.89 23.17 5.06
CA ASP A 70 -29.41 22.62 3.80
C ASP A 70 -30.06 21.23 3.57
N ALA A 71 -31.27 21.25 2.99
CA ALA A 71 -32.04 20.03 2.73
C ALA A 71 -31.28 19.03 1.82
N ALA A 72 -30.42 19.53 0.92
CA ALA A 72 -29.60 18.67 0.05
C ALA A 72 -28.50 17.96 0.84
N ALA A 73 -27.82 18.68 1.75
CA ALA A 73 -26.83 18.10 2.64
C ALA A 73 -27.46 17.09 3.59
N GLU A 74 -28.62 17.44 4.21
CA GLU A 74 -29.33 16.53 5.11
C GLU A 74 -29.72 15.23 4.43
N ALA A 75 -30.30 15.28 3.23
CA ALA A 75 -30.68 14.09 2.46
C ALA A 75 -29.48 13.24 2.06
N ALA A 76 -28.36 13.85 1.68
CA ALA A 76 -27.14 13.12 1.29
C ALA A 76 -26.43 12.49 2.49
N LEU A 77 -26.58 13.08 3.68
CA LEU A 77 -25.86 12.68 4.90
C LEU A 77 -26.72 11.91 5.91
N GLU A 78 -28.01 11.71 5.65
CA GLU A 78 -28.96 11.05 6.56
C GLU A 78 -28.44 9.71 7.09
N LYS A 79 -27.86 8.87 6.21
CA LYS A 79 -27.32 7.55 6.59
C LYS A 79 -26.09 7.62 7.48
N TYR A 80 -25.47 8.79 7.58
CA TYR A 80 -24.25 9.04 8.33
C TYR A 80 -24.51 9.86 9.60
N ALA A 81 -25.77 9.94 10.03
CA ALA A 81 -26.16 10.62 11.25
C ALA A 81 -25.53 9.97 12.49
N ILE A 82 -25.00 10.78 13.40
CA ILE A 82 -24.39 10.30 14.65
C ILE A 82 -25.34 10.58 15.80
N LYS A 83 -25.87 9.52 16.43
CA LYS A 83 -26.68 9.57 17.63
C LYS A 83 -25.79 9.60 18.89
N GLY A 84 -26.27 10.25 19.95
CA GLY A 84 -25.67 10.20 21.27
C GLY A 84 -24.52 11.18 21.50
N VAL A 85 -24.39 12.20 20.63
CA VAL A 85 -23.46 13.32 20.84
C VAL A 85 -24.14 14.37 21.71
N GLU A 86 -23.48 14.80 22.80
CA GLU A 86 -23.91 15.90 23.64
C GLU A 86 -23.13 17.16 23.32
N PHE A 87 -23.83 18.26 23.16
CA PHE A 87 -23.26 19.60 23.07
C PHE A 87 -23.65 20.41 24.29
N SER A 88 -22.73 21.23 24.77
CA SER A 88 -23.06 22.27 25.75
C SER A 88 -22.96 23.64 25.12
N TYR A 89 -23.81 24.53 25.56
CA TYR A 89 -23.82 25.94 25.13
C TYR A 89 -23.65 26.87 26.31
N LEU A 90 -23.04 28.01 26.06
CA LEU A 90 -22.91 29.11 27.04
C LEU A 90 -23.06 30.44 26.32
N ARG A 91 -23.96 31.28 26.81
CA ARG A 91 -24.06 32.67 26.35
C ARG A 91 -22.89 33.45 26.92
N VAL A 92 -21.96 33.87 26.06
CA VAL A 92 -20.71 34.51 26.46
C VAL A 92 -20.64 36.01 26.18
N GLY A 93 -21.67 36.59 25.51
CA GLY A 93 -21.70 38.00 25.25
C GLY A 93 -23.09 38.50 24.91
N ASP A 94 -23.42 39.70 25.37
CA ASP A 94 -24.59 40.44 24.96
C ASP A 94 -24.36 41.05 23.58
N VAL A 95 -25.45 41.25 22.80
CA VAL A 95 -25.39 41.94 21.53
C VAL A 95 -25.31 43.44 21.79
N GLU A 96 -24.19 44.04 21.41
CA GLU A 96 -24.07 45.48 21.31
C GLU A 96 -23.85 45.91 19.87
N GLN A 97 -24.36 47.11 19.54
CA GLN A 97 -24.21 47.67 18.21
C GLN A 97 -23.21 48.81 18.24
N GLN A 98 -22.25 48.80 17.34
CA GLN A 98 -21.36 49.93 17.10
C GLN A 98 -21.65 50.48 15.70
N SER A 99 -21.84 51.82 15.62
CA SER A 99 -21.91 52.50 14.32
C SER A 99 -20.56 53.14 14.03
N GLU A 100 -19.90 52.70 12.99
CA GLU A 100 -18.66 53.26 12.50
C GLU A 100 -18.76 53.54 11.00
N ASN A 101 -18.52 54.79 10.60
CA ASN A 101 -18.60 55.24 9.20
C ASN A 101 -19.95 54.91 8.52
N GLY A 102 -21.06 55.01 9.27
CA GLY A 102 -22.40 54.70 8.79
C GLY A 102 -22.71 53.22 8.63
N LYS A 103 -21.86 52.34 9.11
CA LYS A 103 -22.10 50.90 9.14
C LYS A 103 -22.33 50.46 10.58
N ILE A 104 -23.36 49.63 10.78
CA ILE A 104 -23.65 49.00 12.05
C ILE A 104 -22.93 47.65 12.08
N GLN A 105 -22.15 47.42 13.13
CA GLN A 105 -21.55 46.09 13.37
C GLN A 105 -21.87 45.62 14.79
N MET A 106 -21.99 44.31 14.97
CA MET A 106 -22.18 43.67 16.26
C MET A 106 -20.83 43.54 16.95
N ILE A 107 -20.79 43.93 18.20
CA ILE A 107 -19.62 43.77 19.09
C ILE A 107 -20.03 43.06 20.38
N TYR A 108 -19.10 42.36 20.98
CA TYR A 108 -19.35 41.53 22.15
C TYR A 108 -18.32 41.78 23.24
N GLU A 109 -18.79 41.92 24.47
CA GLU A 109 -17.96 41.83 25.67
C GLU A 109 -17.87 40.37 26.08
N LEU A 110 -16.66 39.76 26.04
CA LEU A 110 -16.45 38.37 26.43
C LEU A 110 -16.00 38.28 27.90
N PRO A 111 -16.31 37.17 28.62
CA PRO A 111 -15.72 36.89 29.92
C PRO A 111 -14.19 36.92 29.87
N THR A 112 -13.57 37.52 30.88
CA THR A 112 -12.11 37.68 30.95
C THR A 112 -11.38 36.34 30.75
N THR A 113 -11.90 35.23 31.28
CA THR A 113 -11.34 33.91 31.11
C THR A 113 -11.34 33.47 29.64
N ILE A 114 -12.42 33.72 28.89
CA ILE A 114 -12.48 33.43 27.45
C ILE A 114 -11.46 34.30 26.69
N GLN A 115 -11.40 35.61 27.01
CA GLN A 115 -10.41 36.51 26.40
C GLN A 115 -8.98 35.98 26.60
N GLN A 116 -8.64 35.51 27.81
CA GLN A 116 -7.33 34.93 28.13
C GLN A 116 -7.05 33.63 27.36
N ILE A 117 -8.02 32.71 27.28
CA ILE A 117 -7.89 31.45 26.53
C ILE A 117 -7.64 31.72 25.04
N LEU A 118 -8.34 32.73 24.47
CA LEU A 118 -8.19 33.08 23.05
C LEU A 118 -6.98 34.00 22.78
N GLY A 119 -6.34 34.54 23.81
CA GLY A 119 -5.27 35.52 23.67
C GLY A 119 -5.76 36.86 23.11
N LEU A 120 -7.02 37.23 23.43
CA LEU A 120 -7.59 38.55 23.12
C LEU A 120 -7.06 39.58 24.13
N THR A 121 -6.64 40.72 23.61
CA THR A 121 -6.13 41.85 24.40
C THR A 121 -6.83 43.14 24.05
N SER A 122 -6.64 44.19 24.86
CA SER A 122 -7.20 45.51 24.56
C SER A 122 -6.74 46.11 23.22
N SER A 123 -5.57 45.66 22.73
CA SER A 123 -5.09 46.05 21.38
C SER A 123 -5.87 45.42 20.24
N ASP A 124 -6.56 44.34 20.50
CA ASP A 124 -7.41 43.64 19.52
C ASP A 124 -8.87 44.20 19.54
N ALA A 125 -9.20 45.06 20.48
CA ALA A 125 -10.59 45.51 20.71
C ALA A 125 -11.10 46.42 19.59
N ALA A 126 -12.35 46.21 19.20
CA ALA A 126 -13.08 47.13 18.32
C ALA A 126 -13.51 48.40 19.06
N LYS A 127 -13.85 48.27 20.36
CA LYS A 127 -14.25 49.37 21.23
C LYS A 127 -13.75 49.08 22.66
N THR A 128 -13.34 50.14 23.37
CA THR A 128 -13.08 50.09 24.81
C THR A 128 -13.92 51.18 25.48
N GLU A 129 -14.64 50.83 26.53
CA GLU A 129 -15.49 51.76 27.29
C GLU A 129 -15.32 51.50 28.79
N GLY A 130 -14.62 52.39 29.48
CA GLY A 130 -14.23 52.14 30.85
C GLY A 130 -13.28 50.94 30.99
N SER A 131 -13.70 49.94 31.77
CA SER A 131 -12.95 48.67 31.96
C SER A 131 -13.41 47.57 30.97
N LYS A 132 -14.40 47.84 30.13
CA LYS A 132 -14.99 46.88 29.21
C LYS A 132 -14.30 46.94 27.85
N THR A 133 -14.02 45.76 27.31
CA THR A 133 -13.47 45.59 25.97
C THR A 133 -14.41 44.80 25.10
N TYR A 134 -14.69 45.33 23.91
CA TYR A 134 -15.62 44.74 22.95
C TYR A 134 -14.90 44.32 21.69
N PHE A 135 -15.26 43.15 21.20
CA PHE A 135 -14.64 42.54 20.02
C PHE A 135 -15.70 42.24 18.97
N THR A 136 -15.35 42.33 17.70
CA THR A 136 -16.19 41.88 16.60
C THR A 136 -16.18 40.34 16.48
N SER A 137 -17.21 39.77 15.86
CA SER A 137 -17.25 38.32 15.54
C SER A 137 -16.02 37.90 14.75
N GLN A 138 -15.51 38.76 13.85
CA GLN A 138 -14.31 38.47 13.07
C GLN A 138 -13.07 38.30 13.96
N GLN A 139 -12.82 39.28 14.84
CA GLN A 139 -11.68 39.26 15.76
C GLN A 139 -11.71 38.03 16.67
N ILE A 140 -12.90 37.68 17.19
CA ILE A 140 -13.10 36.52 18.04
C ILE A 140 -12.79 35.23 17.27
N ASN A 141 -13.32 35.08 16.06
CA ASN A 141 -13.11 33.87 15.23
C ASN A 141 -11.67 33.73 14.75
N GLU A 142 -10.99 34.82 14.36
CA GLU A 142 -9.57 34.79 13.99
C GLU A 142 -8.69 34.34 15.14
N LYS A 143 -8.97 34.86 16.36
CA LYS A 143 -8.21 34.45 17.56
C LYS A 143 -8.52 33.02 17.97
N LEU A 144 -9.78 32.58 17.89
CA LEU A 144 -10.13 31.18 18.12
C LEU A 144 -9.41 30.25 17.13
N ALA A 145 -9.46 30.56 15.85
CA ALA A 145 -8.78 29.77 14.83
C ALA A 145 -7.27 29.66 15.10
N LYS A 146 -6.61 30.79 15.38
CA LYS A 146 -5.20 30.83 15.71
C LYS A 146 -4.86 30.07 17.02
N ALA A 147 -5.69 30.20 18.05
CA ALA A 147 -5.49 29.51 19.31
C ALA A 147 -5.70 27.99 19.21
N LEU A 148 -6.54 27.54 18.28
CA LEU A 148 -6.75 26.11 17.99
C LEU A 148 -5.64 25.51 17.10
N GLU A 149 -4.80 26.34 16.44
CA GLU A 149 -3.62 25.87 15.69
C GLU A 149 -2.53 25.27 16.60
N ASP A 150 -2.46 25.70 17.88
CA ASP A 150 -1.52 25.18 18.88
C ASP A 150 -1.95 23.85 19.51
N ASN A 151 -2.94 23.19 18.91
CA ASN A 151 -3.49 21.90 19.27
C ASN A 151 -4.48 21.88 20.44
N THR A 152 -4.39 20.82 21.23
CA THR A 152 -5.36 20.42 22.25
C THR A 152 -5.51 21.39 23.41
N VAL A 153 -4.48 22.17 23.73
CA VAL A 153 -4.44 23.02 24.95
C VAL A 153 -5.59 24.03 25.00
N THR A 154 -5.87 24.71 23.88
CA THR A 154 -6.95 25.70 23.83
C THR A 154 -8.33 25.02 23.85
N LYS A 155 -8.46 23.91 23.14
CA LYS A 155 -9.68 23.10 23.14
C LYS A 155 -9.99 22.58 24.53
N ASP A 156 -9.02 21.96 25.21
CA ASP A 156 -9.16 21.43 26.58
C ASP A 156 -9.57 22.52 27.58
N LYS A 157 -8.97 23.72 27.48
CA LYS A 157 -9.34 24.86 28.34
C LYS A 157 -10.78 25.33 28.10
N LEU A 158 -11.25 25.34 26.85
CA LEU A 158 -12.62 25.71 26.52
C LEU A 158 -13.60 24.61 26.97
N GLU A 159 -13.23 23.34 26.86
CA GLU A 159 -14.00 22.20 27.36
C GLU A 159 -14.13 22.26 28.89
N ASP A 160 -13.01 22.49 29.60
CA ASP A 160 -13.00 22.68 31.06
C ASP A 160 -13.84 23.87 31.52
N TYR A 161 -13.74 24.98 30.80
CA TYR A 161 -14.54 26.18 31.09
C TYR A 161 -16.03 25.90 30.86
N MET A 162 -16.37 25.22 29.76
CA MET A 162 -17.73 24.83 29.44
C MET A 162 -18.30 23.85 30.48
N GLY A 163 -17.53 22.86 30.93
CA GLY A 163 -17.97 21.92 31.97
C GLY A 163 -18.37 22.58 33.30
N LYS A 164 -17.82 23.78 33.60
CA LYS A 164 -18.10 24.55 34.82
C LYS A 164 -19.23 25.55 34.64
N ASN A 165 -19.44 26.11 33.47
CA ASN A 165 -20.26 27.26 33.23
C ASN A 165 -21.36 27.04 32.17
N GLY A 166 -21.25 25.96 31.38
CA GLY A 166 -22.15 25.67 30.28
C GLY A 166 -23.43 24.97 30.70
N THR A 167 -24.38 24.91 29.78
CA THR A 167 -25.61 24.12 29.90
C THR A 167 -25.63 23.05 28.82
N ALA A 168 -25.83 21.79 29.21
CA ALA A 168 -25.93 20.68 28.28
C ALA A 168 -27.22 20.75 27.45
N MET A 169 -27.12 20.42 26.16
CA MET A 169 -28.26 20.13 25.29
C MET A 169 -28.60 18.61 25.44
N ASP A 170 -29.78 18.23 24.95
CA ASP A 170 -30.11 16.83 24.81
C ASP A 170 -29.11 16.13 23.84
N GLU A 171 -28.85 14.86 24.05
CA GLU A 171 -28.03 14.08 23.11
C GLU A 171 -28.68 14.04 21.71
N THR A 172 -27.87 14.07 20.66
CA THR A 172 -28.38 13.91 19.29
C THR A 172 -29.21 12.63 19.14
N ASN A 173 -30.35 12.77 18.48
CA ASN A 173 -31.28 11.67 18.21
C ASN A 173 -30.77 10.74 17.08
N THR A 174 -31.58 9.78 16.64
CA THR A 174 -31.25 8.83 15.55
C THR A 174 -30.96 9.52 14.20
N ASN A 175 -31.46 10.73 14.01
CA ASN A 175 -31.20 11.54 12.80
C ASN A 175 -29.98 12.47 12.99
N GLY A 176 -29.24 12.32 14.08
CA GLY A 176 -28.08 13.16 14.40
C GLY A 176 -28.43 14.57 14.87
N VAL A 177 -29.66 14.84 15.29
CA VAL A 177 -30.17 16.20 15.55
C VAL A 177 -30.35 16.42 17.04
N THR A 178 -29.92 17.58 17.52
CA THR A 178 -30.31 18.20 18.81
C THR A 178 -30.62 19.68 18.61
N SER A 179 -31.46 20.24 19.46
CA SER A 179 -31.83 21.66 19.38
C SER A 179 -32.11 22.27 20.75
N LYS A 180 -31.95 23.59 20.82
CA LYS A 180 -32.34 24.41 21.98
C LYS A 180 -33.07 25.64 21.53
N ASP A 181 -34.27 25.80 22.01
CA ASP A 181 -35.17 26.90 21.69
C ASP A 181 -35.18 27.99 22.78
N LYS A 182 -35.81 29.12 22.47
CA LYS A 182 -36.05 30.23 23.38
C LYS A 182 -34.78 30.80 24.01
N LEU A 183 -33.71 30.79 23.26
CA LEU A 183 -32.43 31.35 23.67
C LEU A 183 -32.48 32.89 23.58
N PRO A 184 -32.06 33.64 24.63
CA PRO A 184 -31.85 35.07 24.54
C PRO A 184 -30.88 35.44 23.44
N LEU A 185 -31.03 36.60 22.79
CA LEU A 185 -30.09 37.05 21.78
C LEU A 185 -28.69 37.27 22.38
N GLY A 186 -27.64 36.95 21.64
CA GLY A 186 -26.27 37.08 22.12
C GLY A 186 -25.30 36.22 21.33
N LEU A 187 -24.06 36.20 21.82
CA LEU A 187 -23.02 35.31 21.32
C LEU A 187 -22.93 34.05 22.21
N TYR A 188 -22.98 32.89 21.57
CA TYR A 188 -22.94 31.59 22.24
C TYR A 188 -21.64 30.86 21.88
N LEU A 189 -20.93 30.36 22.90
CA LEU A 189 -19.92 29.36 22.73
C LEU A 189 -20.59 27.99 22.76
N ILE A 190 -20.29 27.16 21.76
CA ILE A 190 -20.76 25.78 21.65
C ILE A 190 -19.57 24.85 21.73
N VAL A 191 -19.70 23.81 22.53
CA VAL A 191 -18.64 22.77 22.72
C VAL A 191 -19.30 21.41 22.68
N GLU A 192 -18.69 20.46 21.99
CA GLU A 192 -19.06 19.05 22.05
C GLU A 192 -18.48 18.44 23.34
N THR A 193 -19.36 18.20 24.32
CA THR A 193 -18.96 17.78 25.67
C THR A 193 -18.99 16.27 25.89
N LYS A 194 -19.71 15.52 25.02
CA LYS A 194 -19.76 14.07 25.06
C LYS A 194 -19.89 13.54 23.64
N ALA A 195 -19.06 12.62 23.28
CA ALA A 195 -19.14 11.90 22.01
C ALA A 195 -19.38 10.43 22.26
N PRO A 196 -20.16 9.73 21.42
CA PRO A 196 -20.26 8.28 21.45
C PRO A 196 -18.90 7.64 21.12
N GLU A 197 -18.74 6.40 21.53
CA GLU A 197 -17.47 5.67 21.50
C GLU A 197 -16.87 5.49 20.08
N ASN A 198 -17.67 5.62 19.04
CA ASN A 198 -17.22 5.54 17.64
C ASN A 198 -16.72 6.89 17.07
N VAL A 199 -16.77 7.98 17.82
CA VAL A 199 -16.25 9.28 17.41
C VAL A 199 -14.83 9.45 17.92
N THR A 200 -13.87 9.60 17.02
CA THR A 200 -12.44 9.79 17.36
C THR A 200 -12.05 11.26 17.43
N TYR A 201 -12.73 12.11 16.69
CA TYR A 201 -12.46 13.53 16.63
C TYR A 201 -13.73 14.28 17.02
N THR A 202 -13.73 14.92 18.18
CA THR A 202 -14.76 15.84 18.58
C THR A 202 -14.60 17.17 17.82
N THR A 203 -15.72 17.79 17.47
CA THR A 203 -15.71 19.09 16.79
C THR A 203 -14.97 20.13 17.63
N ASN A 204 -14.17 20.98 17.00
CA ASN A 204 -13.59 22.14 17.68
C ASN A 204 -14.70 23.04 18.22
N PRO A 205 -14.50 23.68 19.39
CA PRO A 205 -15.40 24.72 19.88
C PRO A 205 -15.64 25.82 18.84
N TRP A 206 -16.86 26.32 18.77
CA TRP A 206 -17.21 27.43 17.86
C TRP A 206 -18.19 28.38 18.49
N PHE A 207 -18.31 29.55 17.89
CA PHE A 207 -19.27 30.56 18.32
C PHE A 207 -20.47 30.61 17.39
N VAL A 208 -21.65 30.81 17.97
CA VAL A 208 -22.92 31.06 17.27
C VAL A 208 -23.47 32.40 17.70
N GLN A 209 -23.79 33.24 16.75
CA GLN A 209 -24.43 34.53 16.96
C GLN A 209 -25.94 34.40 16.79
N LEU A 210 -26.74 34.91 17.75
CA LEU A 210 -28.18 35.03 17.66
C LEU A 210 -28.58 36.51 17.79
N PRO A 211 -29.30 37.13 16.83
CA PRO A 211 -29.62 36.58 15.52
C PRO A 211 -28.40 36.56 14.62
N SER A 212 -28.44 35.72 13.60
CA SER A 212 -27.42 35.65 12.55
C SER A 212 -27.90 36.36 11.29
N THR A 213 -27.01 36.64 10.34
CA THR A 213 -27.32 37.20 9.04
C THR A 213 -27.08 36.21 7.94
N ASP A 214 -27.82 36.32 6.84
CA ASP A 214 -27.54 35.48 5.66
C ASP A 214 -26.22 35.88 4.97
N SER A 215 -25.78 35.09 3.98
CA SER A 215 -24.53 35.31 3.26
C SER A 215 -24.47 36.64 2.47
N LYS A 216 -25.62 37.29 2.25
CA LYS A 216 -25.72 38.57 1.58
C LYS A 216 -25.76 39.73 2.57
N GLY A 217 -26.04 39.44 3.85
CA GLY A 217 -26.24 40.45 4.89
C GLY A 217 -27.56 41.23 4.79
N ASP A 218 -28.54 40.67 4.08
CA ASP A 218 -29.77 41.36 3.74
C ASP A 218 -30.91 41.06 4.73
N ASP A 219 -30.78 39.96 5.53
CA ASP A 219 -31.86 39.52 6.41
C ASP A 219 -31.33 38.93 7.73
N TRP A 220 -32.08 39.14 8.83
CA TRP A 220 -31.84 38.57 10.13
C TRP A 220 -32.64 37.30 10.33
N PHE A 221 -31.97 36.23 10.74
CA PHE A 221 -32.63 34.99 11.13
C PHE A 221 -32.27 34.61 12.57
N TYR A 222 -33.26 34.11 13.30
CA TYR A 222 -33.20 33.84 14.72
C TYR A 222 -33.03 32.36 15.01
N ASP A 223 -33.26 31.50 14.01
CA ASP A 223 -33.11 30.07 14.08
C ASP A 223 -31.86 29.67 13.30
N VAL A 224 -30.80 29.31 14.03
CA VAL A 224 -29.49 28.97 13.44
C VAL A 224 -29.32 27.49 13.41
N ILE A 225 -28.96 26.93 12.24
CA ILE A 225 -28.66 25.50 12.03
C ILE A 225 -27.17 25.32 11.80
N CYS A 226 -26.56 24.46 12.61
CA CYS A 226 -25.14 24.14 12.55
C CYS A 226 -24.93 22.71 12.05
N TYR A 227 -23.94 22.53 11.20
CA TYR A 227 -23.51 21.21 10.67
C TYR A 227 -22.06 20.93 11.05
N PRO A 228 -21.75 20.77 12.34
CA PRO A 228 -20.39 20.43 12.76
C PRO A 228 -20.00 19.05 12.22
N LYS A 229 -18.80 18.98 11.65
CA LYS A 229 -18.29 17.78 11.00
C LYS A 229 -17.43 17.00 11.99
N ASN A 230 -17.77 15.72 12.20
CA ASN A 230 -16.84 14.79 12.85
C ASN A 230 -16.08 14.01 11.78
N GLU A 231 -14.82 13.84 12.02
CA GLU A 231 -14.06 12.79 11.36
C GLU A 231 -13.95 11.63 12.36
N THR A 232 -14.50 10.50 12.00
CA THR A 232 -14.18 9.24 12.65
C THR A 232 -12.84 8.85 12.10
N GLY A 233 -11.76 9.31 12.71
CA GLY A 233 -10.40 9.01 12.28
C GLY A 233 -10.09 7.55 12.52
N ASN A 234 -10.53 6.67 11.62
CA ASN A 234 -10.08 5.28 11.62
C ASN A 234 -8.62 5.23 11.21
N PRO A 235 -7.82 4.32 11.76
CA PRO A 235 -6.49 4.08 11.24
C PRO A 235 -6.59 3.58 9.79
N THR A 236 -5.51 3.69 9.05
CA THR A 236 -5.37 3.04 7.75
C THR A 236 -4.53 1.77 7.90
N LEU A 237 -4.55 0.91 6.88
CA LEU A 237 -3.65 -0.23 6.78
C LEU A 237 -3.24 -0.39 5.31
N ASP A 238 -1.94 -0.50 5.07
CA ASP A 238 -1.36 -0.70 3.75
C ASP A 238 -0.20 -1.68 3.89
N LYS A 239 -0.29 -2.83 3.25
CA LYS A 239 0.72 -3.88 3.27
C LYS A 239 1.47 -3.93 1.96
N ARG A 240 2.79 -3.96 2.03
CA ARG A 240 3.66 -3.96 0.86
C ARG A 240 4.83 -4.91 1.00
N VAL A 241 5.38 -5.27 -0.15
CA VAL A 241 6.53 -6.15 -0.29
C VAL A 241 7.47 -5.60 -1.37
N ARG A 242 8.77 -5.87 -1.25
CA ARG A 242 9.76 -5.62 -2.29
C ARG A 242 10.87 -6.67 -2.23
N ASN A 243 11.62 -6.79 -3.32
CA ASN A 243 12.87 -7.54 -3.33
C ASN A 243 13.88 -6.83 -2.44
N ASN A 244 14.62 -7.60 -1.63
CA ASN A 244 15.57 -7.01 -0.70
C ASN A 244 16.81 -6.51 -1.44
N PRO A 245 17.07 -5.19 -1.45
CA PRO A 245 18.18 -4.62 -2.21
C PRO A 245 19.56 -4.95 -1.62
N ASP A 246 19.63 -5.36 -0.36
CA ASP A 246 20.91 -5.64 0.32
C ASP A 246 21.46 -7.04 0.00
N GLN A 247 20.67 -7.91 -0.64
CA GLN A 247 21.02 -9.32 -0.86
C GLN A 247 21.62 -9.65 -2.21
N ASP A 248 21.42 -8.81 -3.19
CA ASP A 248 21.87 -9.09 -4.53
C ASP A 248 23.34 -8.72 -4.71
N ASN A 249 24.21 -9.56 -4.18
CA ASN A 249 25.65 -9.49 -4.45
C ASN A 249 26.02 -9.79 -5.91
N VAL A 250 25.03 -10.03 -6.77
CA VAL A 250 25.25 -10.68 -8.07
C VAL A 250 25.47 -9.69 -9.18
N THR A 251 25.04 -8.46 -9.03
CA THR A 251 25.19 -7.50 -10.12
C THR A 251 25.77 -6.17 -9.65
N THR A 252 26.95 -5.86 -10.19
CA THR A 252 27.57 -4.52 -10.08
C THR A 252 26.72 -3.41 -10.71
N ALA A 253 25.70 -3.75 -11.50
CA ALA A 253 24.83 -2.80 -12.18
C ALA A 253 23.72 -2.19 -11.26
N ASN A 254 23.56 -2.67 -10.05
CA ASN A 254 22.51 -2.26 -9.13
C ASN A 254 23.02 -1.51 -7.89
N THR A 255 24.10 -0.76 -8.03
CA THR A 255 24.66 0.10 -6.97
C THR A 255 23.71 1.18 -6.49
N ASP A 256 22.62 1.46 -7.24
CA ASP A 256 21.70 2.56 -6.96
C ASP A 256 20.40 2.13 -6.26
N ARG A 257 20.32 0.88 -5.79
CA ARG A 257 19.10 0.30 -5.20
C ARG A 257 18.56 1.04 -4.00
N LEU A 258 19.44 1.67 -3.21
CA LEU A 258 19.08 2.44 -2.02
C LEU A 258 19.41 3.93 -2.13
N ALA A 259 20.33 4.35 -3.01
CA ALA A 259 20.82 5.71 -3.09
C ALA A 259 19.84 6.66 -3.79
N ASP A 260 19.10 6.18 -4.80
CA ASP A 260 18.08 6.95 -5.50
C ASP A 260 16.82 6.13 -5.75
N PHE A 261 15.87 6.24 -4.82
CA PHE A 261 14.57 5.57 -4.90
C PHE A 261 13.73 5.99 -6.10
N THR A 262 14.02 7.12 -6.73
CA THR A 262 13.27 7.59 -7.90
C THR A 262 13.71 6.87 -9.17
N SER A 263 14.97 6.47 -9.26
CA SER A 263 15.55 5.72 -10.37
C SER A 263 15.67 4.21 -10.10
N ALA A 264 15.42 3.74 -8.87
CA ALA A 264 15.42 2.33 -8.54
C ALA A 264 14.41 1.56 -9.39
N ARG A 265 14.77 0.34 -9.78
CA ARG A 265 13.85 -0.59 -10.46
C ARG A 265 12.63 -0.86 -9.60
N ASN A 266 11.47 -1.12 -10.22
CA ASN A 266 10.21 -1.26 -9.51
C ASN A 266 10.21 -2.39 -8.47
N GLU A 267 10.95 -3.47 -8.68
CA GLU A 267 11.06 -4.59 -7.73
C GLU A 267 11.70 -4.21 -6.40
N TYR A 268 12.52 -3.15 -6.36
CA TYR A 268 13.12 -2.61 -5.13
C TYR A 268 12.30 -1.50 -4.48
N LYS A 269 11.13 -1.18 -5.04
CA LYS A 269 10.13 -0.30 -4.45
C LYS A 269 9.05 -1.14 -3.78
N TYR A 270 8.57 -0.70 -2.64
CA TYR A 270 7.45 -1.37 -1.99
C TYR A 270 6.18 -1.32 -2.83
N GLN A 271 5.64 -2.49 -3.13
CA GLN A 271 4.46 -2.70 -3.97
C GLN A 271 3.54 -3.73 -3.32
N SER A 272 2.33 -3.85 -3.85
CA SER A 272 1.40 -4.90 -3.41
C SER A 272 1.77 -6.29 -3.97
N THR A 273 2.58 -6.34 -5.04
CA THR A 273 3.03 -7.62 -5.63
C THR A 273 4.45 -7.53 -6.16
N VAL A 274 5.20 -8.61 -6.02
CA VAL A 274 6.54 -8.77 -6.61
C VAL A 274 6.70 -10.18 -7.17
N THR A 275 7.73 -10.37 -8.01
CA THR A 275 8.22 -11.71 -8.38
C THR A 275 9.51 -12.00 -7.63
N ALA A 276 9.73 -13.25 -7.28
CA ALA A 276 10.94 -13.66 -6.56
C ALA A 276 11.34 -15.11 -6.89
N SER A 277 12.64 -15.35 -6.91
CA SER A 277 13.20 -16.70 -6.99
C SER A 277 13.14 -17.41 -5.64
N LYS A 278 13.15 -18.75 -5.65
CA LYS A 278 13.39 -19.52 -4.42
C LYS A 278 14.72 -19.12 -3.77
N ALA A 279 14.80 -19.24 -2.46
CA ALA A 279 15.89 -18.78 -1.60
C ALA A 279 16.03 -17.26 -1.45
N GLU A 280 15.28 -16.47 -2.18
CA GLU A 280 15.35 -15.02 -2.12
C GLU A 280 14.71 -14.46 -0.85
N ARG A 281 15.30 -13.39 -0.35
CA ARG A 281 14.81 -12.64 0.82
C ARG A 281 14.08 -11.41 0.36
N LEU A 282 12.97 -11.13 1.01
CA LEU A 282 12.08 -10.02 0.69
C LEU A 282 11.94 -9.11 1.91
N ASP A 283 11.80 -7.81 1.66
CA ASP A 283 11.41 -6.83 2.65
C ASP A 283 9.89 -6.65 2.62
N TYR A 284 9.28 -6.64 3.78
CA TYR A 284 7.86 -6.35 3.98
C TYR A 284 7.67 -5.13 4.87
N GLN A 285 6.56 -4.43 4.65
CA GLN A 285 6.11 -3.39 5.56
C GLN A 285 4.60 -3.38 5.72
N PHE A 286 4.13 -3.05 6.93
CA PHE A 286 2.78 -2.55 7.18
C PHE A 286 2.87 -1.09 7.48
N ILE A 287 2.04 -0.28 6.85
CA ILE A 287 1.92 1.14 7.14
C ILE A 287 0.52 1.39 7.65
N SER A 288 0.41 2.00 8.82
CA SER A 288 -0.86 2.42 9.38
C SER A 288 -0.78 3.86 9.83
N LYS A 289 -1.69 4.72 9.33
CA LYS A 289 -1.87 6.04 9.89
C LYS A 289 -2.64 5.91 11.19
N LEU A 290 -2.07 6.39 12.28
CA LEU A 290 -2.73 6.39 13.58
C LEU A 290 -3.96 7.31 13.58
N PRO A 291 -5.05 6.93 14.25
CA PRO A 291 -6.23 7.79 14.33
C PRO A 291 -5.89 9.09 15.08
N HIS A 292 -6.52 10.18 14.65
CA HIS A 292 -6.46 11.44 15.37
C HIS A 292 -7.46 11.40 16.52
N ILE A 293 -6.96 11.26 17.75
CA ILE A 293 -7.79 11.24 18.96
C ILE A 293 -7.50 12.51 19.75
N THR A 294 -8.49 13.36 19.88
CA THR A 294 -8.40 14.64 20.60
C THR A 294 -9.19 14.66 21.91
N SER A 295 -10.02 13.64 22.17
CA SER A 295 -10.75 13.52 23.43
C SER A 295 -9.84 13.09 24.56
N SER A 296 -9.89 13.78 25.69
CA SER A 296 -9.15 13.40 26.90
C SER A 296 -9.62 12.07 27.53
N THR A 297 -10.81 11.61 27.16
CA THR A 297 -11.42 10.38 27.66
C THR A 297 -11.29 9.19 26.70
N THR A 298 -10.91 9.43 25.46
CA THR A 298 -10.76 8.41 24.43
C THR A 298 -9.27 8.15 24.15
N TYR A 299 -8.86 6.89 24.15
CA TYR A 299 -7.48 6.49 23.86
C TYR A 299 -7.45 5.11 23.19
N LEU A 300 -6.40 4.82 22.46
CA LEU A 300 -6.17 3.47 21.93
C LEU A 300 -5.90 2.51 23.09
N SER A 301 -6.70 1.46 23.18
CA SER A 301 -6.56 0.40 24.19
C SER A 301 -6.06 -0.92 23.58
N THR A 302 -6.13 -1.06 22.25
CA THR A 302 -5.61 -2.20 21.49
C THR A 302 -5.13 -1.72 20.14
N TYR A 303 -3.96 -2.20 19.72
CA TYR A 303 -3.42 -2.02 18.39
C TYR A 303 -2.54 -3.23 18.05
N THR A 304 -3.10 -4.16 17.28
CA THR A 304 -2.51 -5.48 17.07
C THR A 304 -2.57 -5.85 15.59
N PHE A 305 -1.42 -6.17 15.02
CA PHE A 305 -1.32 -6.71 13.67
C PHE A 305 -1.19 -8.23 13.74
N ASN A 306 -2.01 -8.94 12.97
CA ASN A 306 -1.91 -10.37 12.76
C ASN A 306 -1.60 -10.60 11.29
N ASP A 307 -0.52 -11.28 11.01
CA ASP A 307 0.00 -11.53 9.68
C ASP A 307 0.09 -13.04 9.43
N THR A 308 -0.35 -13.48 8.26
CA THR A 308 -0.32 -14.89 7.85
C THR A 308 0.18 -14.99 6.42
N MET A 309 1.31 -15.64 6.19
CA MET A 309 1.88 -15.81 4.86
C MET A 309 1.74 -17.25 4.36
N ALA A 310 1.72 -17.41 3.04
CA ALA A 310 1.68 -18.73 2.42
C ALA A 310 2.78 -19.65 2.94
N ASN A 311 2.52 -20.95 3.01
CA ASN A 311 3.44 -21.97 3.54
C ASN A 311 4.79 -22.01 2.81
N GLY A 312 4.86 -21.51 1.56
CA GLY A 312 6.10 -21.36 0.79
C GLY A 312 7.05 -20.26 1.27
N MET A 313 6.74 -19.59 2.37
CA MET A 313 7.50 -18.46 2.89
C MET A 313 7.91 -18.68 4.34
N THR A 314 9.01 -18.06 4.78
CA THR A 314 9.50 -18.14 6.15
C THR A 314 9.88 -16.77 6.68
N TYR A 315 9.34 -16.35 7.84
CA TYR A 315 9.67 -15.07 8.50
C TYR A 315 11.15 -15.01 8.92
N GLY A 316 11.76 -13.83 8.73
CA GLY A 316 13.10 -13.53 9.24
C GLY A 316 13.15 -13.37 10.76
N LYS A 317 12.01 -13.17 11.42
CA LYS A 317 11.84 -12.94 12.87
C LYS A 317 12.59 -11.69 13.38
N ASP A 318 12.64 -10.68 12.57
CA ASP A 318 13.42 -9.46 12.73
C ASP A 318 12.54 -8.19 12.75
N ALA A 319 11.28 -8.30 13.13
CA ALA A 319 10.32 -7.21 13.11
C ALA A 319 10.78 -6.00 13.94
N VAL A 320 10.70 -4.81 13.34
CA VAL A 320 11.02 -3.51 13.94
C VAL A 320 9.87 -2.56 13.64
N ILE A 321 9.51 -1.72 14.62
CA ILE A 321 8.53 -0.65 14.44
C ILE A 321 9.23 0.69 14.35
N ALA A 322 8.80 1.52 13.38
CA ALA A 322 9.21 2.92 13.29
C ALA A 322 8.00 3.84 13.18
N ILE A 323 8.13 5.05 13.68
CA ILE A 323 7.10 6.09 13.62
C ILE A 323 7.59 7.21 12.72
N TYR A 324 6.75 7.65 11.78
CA TYR A 324 7.09 8.72 10.83
C TYR A 324 6.07 9.83 10.82
N GLU A 325 6.54 11.03 10.46
CA GLU A 325 5.70 12.19 10.20
C GLU A 325 4.87 12.02 8.93
N THR A 326 5.43 11.40 7.89
CA THR A 326 4.83 11.23 6.57
C THR A 326 5.01 9.81 6.05
N LYS A 327 4.09 9.35 5.20
CA LYS A 327 4.15 8.02 4.56
C LYS A 327 5.39 7.85 3.67
N ASP A 328 5.78 8.89 2.93
CA ASP A 328 6.89 8.83 1.96
C ASP A 328 8.24 8.51 2.62
N ALA A 329 8.43 8.88 3.88
CA ALA A 329 9.66 8.58 4.61
C ALA A 329 9.81 7.06 4.88
N ALA A 330 8.69 6.36 5.04
CA ALA A 330 8.67 4.92 5.33
C ALA A 330 9.11 4.06 4.14
N ASP A 331 8.88 4.52 2.91
CA ASP A 331 9.13 3.72 1.70
C ASP A 331 10.63 3.57 1.37
N ARG A 332 11.51 4.29 2.07
CA ARG A 332 12.93 4.40 1.73
C ARG A 332 13.86 3.54 2.58
N THR A 333 13.33 2.67 3.43
CA THR A 333 14.14 1.92 4.38
C THR A 333 13.66 0.47 4.54
N ASN A 334 14.39 -0.30 5.35
CA ASN A 334 14.08 -1.67 5.76
C ASN A 334 14.60 -1.91 7.19
N VAL A 335 14.50 -3.14 7.68
CA VAL A 335 14.95 -3.53 9.04
C VAL A 335 16.40 -3.17 9.33
N ASN A 336 17.30 -3.18 8.32
CA ASN A 336 18.73 -2.95 8.49
C ASN A 336 19.07 -1.46 8.58
N ASN A 337 18.28 -0.59 7.95
CA ASN A 337 18.58 0.82 7.77
C ASN A 337 17.61 1.76 8.51
N VAL A 338 16.64 1.21 9.25
CA VAL A 338 15.56 1.98 9.91
C VAL A 338 16.08 3.04 10.88
N GLU A 339 17.17 2.78 11.59
CA GLU A 339 17.79 3.74 12.54
C GLU A 339 18.28 5.03 11.85
N LYS A 340 18.54 4.98 10.55
CA LYS A 340 19.02 6.12 9.74
C LYS A 340 17.93 6.74 8.88
N SER A 341 16.69 6.29 9.04
CA SER A 341 15.58 6.65 8.15
C SER A 341 14.94 8.01 8.43
N GLY A 342 15.33 8.68 9.53
CA GLY A 342 14.67 9.91 9.98
C GLY A 342 13.34 9.66 10.69
N ALA A 343 13.13 8.45 11.21
CA ALA A 343 11.96 8.13 12.02
C ALA A 343 11.93 8.95 13.31
N LEU A 344 10.74 9.32 13.78
CA LEU A 344 10.51 10.00 15.05
C LEU A 344 10.83 9.08 16.24
N ALA A 345 10.63 7.78 16.06
CA ALA A 345 11.00 6.73 17.00
C ALA A 345 11.24 5.41 16.25
N VAL A 346 12.12 4.57 16.81
CA VAL A 346 12.36 3.20 16.38
C VAL A 346 12.25 2.30 17.59
N TRP A 347 11.46 1.24 17.51
CA TRP A 347 11.21 0.31 18.61
C TRP A 347 11.56 -1.12 18.19
N LYS A 348 12.21 -1.85 19.09
CA LYS A 348 12.56 -3.27 18.93
C LYS A 348 11.88 -4.10 20.04
N SER A 349 11.48 -5.31 19.73
CA SER A 349 10.94 -6.22 20.74
C SER A 349 11.97 -6.63 21.82
N SER A 350 13.26 -6.41 21.56
CA SER A 350 14.37 -6.67 22.45
C SER A 350 14.74 -5.47 23.36
N ASP A 351 14.05 -4.34 23.24
CA ASP A 351 14.32 -3.17 24.08
C ASP A 351 14.04 -3.47 25.56
N THR A 352 14.68 -2.74 26.47
CA THR A 352 14.50 -2.94 27.93
C THR A 352 13.06 -2.66 28.37
N ASP A 353 12.38 -1.70 27.73
CA ASP A 353 10.95 -1.39 27.91
C ASP A 353 10.25 -1.53 26.55
N PRO A 354 9.97 -2.78 26.11
CA PRO A 354 9.50 -3.02 24.77
C PRO A 354 8.11 -2.42 24.55
N LYS A 355 7.97 -1.67 23.46
CA LYS A 355 6.71 -1.01 23.10
C LYS A 355 5.74 -1.95 22.39
N PHE A 356 6.24 -3.08 21.93
CA PHE A 356 5.46 -4.14 21.31
C PHE A 356 6.06 -5.52 21.62
N ALA A 357 5.23 -6.55 21.47
CA ALA A 357 5.64 -7.94 21.45
C ALA A 357 5.47 -8.52 20.05
N ALA A 358 6.46 -9.26 19.57
CA ALA A 358 6.39 -10.03 18.33
C ALA A 358 6.36 -11.53 18.65
N THR A 359 5.32 -12.22 18.23
CA THR A 359 5.20 -13.67 18.39
C THR A 359 5.05 -14.35 17.03
N TYR A 360 5.70 -15.49 16.87
CA TYR A 360 5.73 -16.27 15.63
C TYR A 360 5.19 -17.66 15.88
N GLY A 361 4.33 -18.12 14.99
CA GLY A 361 3.66 -19.42 15.10
C GLY A 361 3.08 -19.89 13.79
N LYS A 362 1.94 -20.55 13.84
CA LYS A 362 1.19 -21.00 12.67
C LYS A 362 -0.30 -20.66 12.82
N SER A 363 -0.95 -20.43 11.68
CA SER A 363 -2.39 -20.37 11.51
C SER A 363 -2.77 -21.51 10.54
N GLY A 364 -3.28 -22.62 11.06
CA GLY A 364 -3.38 -23.85 10.29
C GLY A 364 -1.98 -24.38 9.91
N ASN A 365 -1.71 -24.50 8.60
CA ASN A 365 -0.40 -24.88 8.08
C ASN A 365 0.50 -23.70 7.76
N ASP A 366 -0.06 -22.50 7.66
CA ASP A 366 0.64 -21.30 7.21
C ASP A 366 1.40 -20.62 8.35
N PRO A 367 2.63 -20.11 8.10
CA PRO A 367 3.36 -19.31 9.07
C PRO A 367 2.57 -18.07 9.46
N ALA A 368 2.57 -17.74 10.76
CA ALA A 368 1.87 -16.61 11.32
C ALA A 368 2.76 -15.76 12.22
N MET A 369 2.54 -14.45 12.20
CA MET A 369 3.18 -13.47 13.07
C MET A 369 2.14 -12.58 13.71
N LYS A 370 2.28 -12.31 15.02
CA LYS A 370 1.46 -11.33 15.74
C LYS A 370 2.36 -10.24 16.30
N ILE A 371 2.05 -8.99 15.97
CA ILE A 371 2.68 -7.79 16.54
C ILE A 371 1.64 -7.09 17.41
N GLU A 372 1.85 -7.08 18.69
CA GLU A 372 0.91 -6.53 19.69
C GLU A 372 1.55 -5.38 20.46
N MET A 373 0.92 -4.20 20.46
CA MET A 373 1.38 -3.08 21.27
C MET A 373 1.25 -3.40 22.74
N THR A 374 2.34 -3.20 23.50
CA THR A 374 2.30 -3.27 24.96
C THR A 374 1.57 -2.06 25.54
N LYS A 375 1.25 -2.10 26.85
CA LYS A 375 0.71 -0.93 27.56
C LYS A 375 1.63 0.27 27.45
N ALA A 376 2.96 0.09 27.51
CA ALA A 376 3.95 1.15 27.34
C ALA A 376 3.91 1.74 25.92
N GLY A 377 3.80 0.87 24.90
CA GLY A 377 3.65 1.29 23.50
C GLY A 377 2.36 2.07 23.26
N LEU A 378 1.21 1.55 23.70
CA LEU A 378 -0.08 2.23 23.59
C LEU A 378 -0.08 3.60 24.28
N ASN A 379 0.52 3.71 25.48
CA ASN A 379 0.64 4.97 26.18
C ASN A 379 1.49 5.98 25.39
N GLU A 380 2.55 5.51 24.73
CA GLU A 380 3.40 6.37 23.93
C GLU A 380 2.73 6.81 22.63
N LEU A 381 2.02 5.89 21.94
CA LEU A 381 1.21 6.22 20.76
C LEU A 381 0.17 7.30 21.09
N ASN A 382 -0.59 7.10 22.16
CA ASN A 382 -1.64 8.04 22.59
C ASN A 382 -1.11 9.44 22.94
N LYS A 383 0.08 9.52 23.57
CA LYS A 383 0.62 10.79 24.05
C LYS A 383 1.37 11.59 22.99
N LYS A 384 2.03 10.93 22.03
CA LYS A 384 3.03 11.58 21.17
C LYS A 384 2.75 11.47 19.68
N TYR A 385 2.02 10.43 19.24
CA TYR A 385 2.04 10.04 17.83
C TYR A 385 0.65 10.01 17.17
N SER A 386 -0.32 10.74 17.73
CA SER A 386 -1.60 10.96 17.05
C SER A 386 -1.36 11.48 15.61
N ASP A 387 -2.12 10.99 14.63
CA ASP A 387 -1.99 11.30 13.20
C ASP A 387 -0.67 10.88 12.52
N LYS A 388 0.26 10.30 13.23
CA LYS A 388 1.53 9.84 12.66
C LYS A 388 1.36 8.47 12.00
N TYR A 389 2.39 8.06 11.24
CA TYR A 389 2.43 6.77 10.59
C TYR A 389 3.25 5.80 11.42
N ILE A 390 2.63 4.74 11.91
CA ILE A 390 3.31 3.58 12.48
C ILE A 390 3.62 2.59 11.36
N VAL A 391 4.87 2.15 11.28
CA VAL A 391 5.34 1.25 10.22
C VAL A 391 6.06 0.07 10.86
N ILE A 392 5.65 -1.11 10.49
CA ILE A 392 6.30 -2.36 10.88
C ILE A 392 7.11 -2.87 9.69
N TYR A 393 8.42 -3.00 9.86
CA TYR A 393 9.31 -3.64 8.89
C TYR A 393 9.68 -5.03 9.35
N TYR A 394 9.74 -5.98 8.44
CA TYR A 394 10.25 -7.32 8.68
C TYR A 394 10.72 -7.94 7.36
N THR A 395 11.47 -9.04 7.47
CA THR A 395 11.87 -9.80 6.29
C THR A 395 11.23 -11.19 6.27
N ALA A 396 11.11 -11.74 5.06
CA ALA A 396 10.80 -13.14 4.86
C ALA A 396 11.62 -13.71 3.71
N LYS A 397 11.76 -15.03 3.69
CA LYS A 397 12.51 -15.78 2.67
C LYS A 397 11.56 -16.70 1.91
N VAL A 398 11.70 -16.74 0.59
CA VAL A 398 11.06 -17.74 -0.26
C VAL A 398 11.73 -19.09 0.00
N ASN A 399 10.96 -20.10 0.37
CA ASN A 399 11.46 -21.43 0.66
C ASN A 399 12.09 -22.09 -0.58
N THR A 400 12.89 -23.14 -0.37
CA THR A 400 13.54 -23.88 -1.47
C THR A 400 12.92 -25.25 -1.73
N ASP A 401 11.86 -25.58 -1.00
CA ASP A 401 11.10 -26.82 -1.12
C ASP A 401 9.84 -26.65 -2.01
N ASP A 402 9.02 -27.70 -2.08
CA ASP A 402 7.82 -27.72 -2.92
C ASP A 402 6.60 -27.00 -2.28
N SER A 403 6.78 -26.33 -1.15
CA SER A 403 5.72 -25.52 -0.52
C SER A 403 5.44 -24.19 -1.25
N VAL A 404 6.37 -23.73 -2.08
CA VAL A 404 6.22 -22.51 -2.89
C VAL A 404 5.28 -22.78 -4.06
N ILE A 405 4.20 -22.03 -4.17
CA ILE A 405 3.26 -22.10 -5.29
C ILE A 405 3.84 -21.35 -6.49
N LEU A 406 3.90 -22.05 -7.63
CA LEU A 406 4.43 -21.52 -8.89
C LEU A 406 3.30 -21.10 -9.84
N GLY A 407 3.48 -19.97 -10.51
CA GLY A 407 2.53 -19.44 -11.49
C GLY A 407 1.63 -18.33 -10.93
N ASP A 408 0.47 -18.14 -11.57
CA ASP A 408 -0.44 -17.01 -11.40
C ASP A 408 -1.21 -16.98 -10.07
N LYS A 409 -1.29 -18.09 -9.34
CA LYS A 409 -1.87 -18.08 -7.99
C LYS A 409 -0.99 -17.37 -6.98
N GLY A 410 0.34 -17.45 -7.14
CA GLY A 410 1.31 -16.83 -6.26
C GLY A 410 1.27 -17.30 -4.81
N ASN A 411 2.02 -16.62 -3.97
CA ASN A 411 2.15 -16.88 -2.54
C ASN A 411 1.67 -15.66 -1.76
N PRO A 412 0.38 -15.65 -1.32
CA PRO A 412 -0.20 -14.51 -0.63
C PRO A 412 0.37 -14.35 0.79
N ASN A 413 0.34 -13.11 1.27
CA ASN A 413 0.61 -12.76 2.64
C ASN A 413 -0.45 -11.75 3.09
N ASP A 414 -1.31 -12.16 4.02
CA ASP A 414 -2.45 -11.42 4.52
C ASP A 414 -2.13 -10.79 5.87
N VAL A 415 -2.58 -9.55 6.10
CA VAL A 415 -2.48 -8.87 7.38
C VAL A 415 -3.85 -8.40 7.84
N SER A 416 -4.09 -8.45 9.14
CA SER A 416 -5.19 -7.74 9.78
C SER A 416 -4.69 -6.85 10.91
N LEU A 417 -5.23 -5.63 11.00
CA LEU A 417 -5.06 -4.73 12.12
C LEU A 417 -6.33 -4.75 12.97
N THR A 418 -6.23 -5.26 14.19
CA THR A 418 -7.26 -5.15 15.21
C THR A 418 -6.95 -3.96 16.10
N TRP A 419 -7.87 -3.01 16.18
CA TRP A 419 -7.71 -1.83 17.00
C TRP A 419 -8.97 -1.53 17.81
N LYS A 420 -8.78 -0.95 18.99
CA LYS A 420 -9.85 -0.66 19.93
C LYS A 420 -9.56 0.65 20.64
N ARG A 421 -10.60 1.43 20.84
CA ARG A 421 -10.59 2.64 21.66
C ARG A 421 -11.19 2.38 23.02
N THR A 422 -10.63 2.99 24.07
CA THR A 422 -11.11 2.95 25.46
C THR A 422 -11.59 1.59 25.96
N ASN A 423 -12.28 1.53 27.07
CA ASN A 423 -12.78 0.30 27.71
C ASN A 423 -14.08 -0.23 27.07
N THR A 424 -14.25 -0.04 25.77
CA THR A 424 -15.47 -0.42 25.08
C THR A 424 -15.38 -1.83 24.50
N ASN A 425 -16.52 -2.45 24.28
CA ASN A 425 -16.60 -3.71 23.55
C ASN A 425 -16.50 -3.54 22.03
N TYR A 426 -16.45 -2.30 21.54
CA TYR A 426 -16.33 -1.99 20.12
C TYR A 426 -14.88 -2.07 19.66
N TYR A 427 -14.64 -2.73 18.54
CA TYR A 427 -13.35 -2.76 17.85
C TYR A 427 -13.55 -2.90 16.35
N ASP A 428 -12.61 -2.37 15.59
CA ASP A 428 -12.55 -2.53 14.15
C ASP A 428 -11.41 -3.45 13.73
N ILE A 429 -11.60 -4.14 12.61
CA ILE A 429 -10.58 -4.97 11.97
C ILE A 429 -10.40 -4.44 10.54
N LEU A 430 -9.17 -4.01 10.23
CA LEU A 430 -8.77 -3.67 8.88
C LEU A 430 -7.97 -4.83 8.30
N LYS A 431 -8.09 -5.08 6.99
CA LYS A 431 -7.35 -6.15 6.31
C LYS A 431 -6.68 -5.63 5.06
N ASP A 432 -5.53 -6.20 4.74
CA ASP A 432 -4.81 -5.97 3.48
C ASP A 432 -3.93 -7.18 3.14
N LYS A 433 -3.46 -7.28 1.90
CA LYS A 433 -2.60 -8.36 1.45
C LYS A 433 -1.59 -7.91 0.39
N CYS A 434 -0.53 -8.69 0.27
CA CYS A 434 0.38 -8.65 -0.86
C CYS A 434 0.63 -10.06 -1.39
N ILE A 435 1.15 -10.18 -2.61
CA ILE A 435 1.37 -11.49 -3.26
C ILE A 435 2.77 -11.54 -3.86
N VAL A 436 3.47 -12.65 -3.60
CA VAL A 436 4.77 -12.97 -4.22
C VAL A 436 4.57 -14.05 -5.26
N TYR A 437 4.99 -13.78 -6.49
CA TYR A 437 4.92 -14.74 -7.59
C TYR A 437 6.28 -15.38 -7.82
N SER A 438 6.28 -16.70 -8.01
CA SER A 438 7.42 -17.48 -8.48
C SER A 438 6.97 -18.34 -9.64
N TYR A 439 7.89 -18.65 -10.54
CA TYR A 439 7.59 -19.43 -11.73
C TYR A 439 8.48 -20.68 -11.81
N GLY A 440 8.12 -21.58 -12.72
CA GLY A 440 8.90 -22.75 -13.04
C GLY A 440 8.81 -23.11 -14.51
N TYR A 441 9.84 -23.77 -15.02
CA TYR A 441 9.88 -24.32 -16.37
C TYR A 441 9.56 -25.81 -16.38
N ASP A 442 8.79 -26.26 -17.35
CA ASP A 442 8.63 -27.67 -17.76
C ASP A 442 9.05 -27.79 -19.23
N LEU A 443 10.35 -27.96 -19.46
CA LEU A 443 10.95 -28.08 -20.77
C LEU A 443 10.93 -29.54 -21.21
N THR A 444 10.47 -29.81 -22.45
CA THR A 444 10.62 -31.10 -23.11
C THR A 444 11.73 -31.03 -24.14
N LYS A 445 12.79 -31.81 -23.93
CA LYS A 445 13.89 -31.98 -24.88
C LYS A 445 13.60 -33.10 -25.84
N LYS A 446 13.70 -32.84 -27.15
CA LYS A 446 13.47 -33.80 -28.22
C LYS A 446 14.64 -33.83 -29.21
N PHE A 447 14.66 -34.89 -30.03
CA PHE A 447 15.55 -35.06 -31.16
C PHE A 447 14.73 -35.33 -32.43
N SER A 448 15.19 -34.82 -33.56
CA SER A 448 14.45 -34.86 -34.83
C SER A 448 14.06 -36.26 -35.31
N ASP A 449 14.82 -37.29 -34.92
CA ASP A 449 14.59 -38.71 -35.25
C ASP A 449 14.17 -39.55 -34.02
N SER A 450 13.93 -38.90 -32.88
CA SER A 450 13.53 -39.50 -31.60
C SER A 450 14.51 -40.56 -31.07
N LYS A 451 15.80 -40.53 -31.48
CA LYS A 451 16.82 -41.53 -31.11
C LYS A 451 17.95 -41.00 -30.21
N GLY A 452 18.00 -39.68 -29.98
CA GLY A 452 19.02 -39.08 -29.13
C GLY A 452 18.77 -39.33 -27.65
N ASP A 453 19.83 -39.31 -26.87
CA ASP A 453 19.81 -39.43 -25.41
C ASP A 453 19.74 -38.04 -24.76
N ALA A 454 18.57 -37.70 -24.22
CA ALA A 454 18.34 -36.40 -23.59
C ALA A 454 19.20 -36.17 -22.35
N THR A 455 19.64 -37.23 -21.68
CA THR A 455 20.51 -37.12 -20.48
C THR A 455 21.91 -36.57 -20.79
N LYS A 456 22.34 -36.62 -22.06
CA LYS A 456 23.61 -36.04 -22.53
C LYS A 456 23.53 -34.54 -22.78
N VAL A 457 22.32 -34.01 -22.87
CA VAL A 457 22.11 -32.56 -23.10
C VAL A 457 22.35 -31.80 -21.81
N LYS A 458 23.00 -30.65 -21.92
CA LYS A 458 23.20 -29.72 -20.80
C LYS A 458 22.85 -28.32 -21.19
N PHE A 459 22.14 -27.63 -20.28
CA PHE A 459 21.80 -26.22 -20.39
C PHE A 459 22.42 -25.43 -19.24
N VAL A 460 22.81 -24.19 -19.56
CA VAL A 460 23.03 -23.13 -18.58
C VAL A 460 21.92 -22.10 -18.77
N VAL A 461 21.33 -21.63 -17.67
CA VAL A 461 20.21 -20.69 -17.71
C VAL A 461 20.63 -19.37 -17.08
N LYS A 462 20.48 -18.29 -17.84
CA LYS A 462 20.82 -16.93 -17.43
C LYS A 462 19.59 -16.07 -17.35
N ASN A 463 19.38 -15.37 -16.22
CA ASN A 463 18.45 -14.25 -16.14
C ASN A 463 19.06 -13.10 -16.93
N LYS A 464 18.37 -12.65 -17.99
CA LYS A 464 18.82 -11.58 -18.89
C LYS A 464 18.47 -10.21 -18.34
N THR A 465 17.41 -10.12 -17.54
CA THR A 465 16.98 -8.88 -16.91
C THR A 465 17.97 -8.44 -15.85
N ASP A 466 18.40 -9.36 -14.97
CA ASP A 466 19.26 -9.10 -13.82
C ASP A 466 20.72 -9.54 -13.99
N ASN A 467 21.00 -10.14 -15.14
CA ASN A 467 22.35 -10.51 -15.54
C ASN A 467 23.05 -11.49 -14.58
N TYR A 468 22.33 -12.53 -14.11
CA TYR A 468 22.88 -13.60 -13.29
C TYR A 468 22.56 -14.98 -13.87
N TYR A 469 23.30 -15.99 -13.43
CA TYR A 469 23.06 -17.39 -13.77
C TYR A 469 22.36 -18.11 -12.63
N LEU A 470 21.48 -19.07 -12.96
CA LEU A 470 20.77 -19.88 -11.98
C LEU A 470 21.71 -20.88 -11.31
N VAL A 471 21.64 -20.96 -9.99
CA VAL A 471 22.22 -22.01 -9.17
C VAL A 471 21.08 -22.82 -8.57
N ALA A 472 21.11 -24.15 -8.77
CA ALA A 472 20.03 -25.03 -8.36
C ALA A 472 20.53 -26.35 -7.83
N ARG A 473 19.74 -26.98 -6.99
CA ARG A 473 19.95 -28.36 -6.50
C ARG A 473 19.04 -29.29 -7.28
N ALA A 474 19.58 -30.42 -7.73
CA ALA A 474 18.79 -31.51 -8.31
C ALA A 474 18.02 -32.24 -7.18
N ASP A 475 16.73 -32.41 -7.34
CA ASP A 475 15.90 -33.25 -6.46
C ASP A 475 15.85 -34.69 -6.98
N ARG A 476 15.70 -34.82 -8.29
CA ARG A 476 15.73 -36.06 -9.04
C ARG A 476 16.16 -35.80 -10.48
N ALA A 477 16.35 -36.84 -11.29
CA ALA A 477 16.73 -36.70 -12.69
C ALA A 477 15.76 -35.76 -13.43
N GLY A 478 16.29 -34.71 -14.03
CA GLY A 478 15.53 -33.71 -14.78
C GLY A 478 14.70 -32.73 -13.95
N VAL A 479 14.78 -32.75 -12.61
CA VAL A 479 14.03 -31.83 -11.74
C VAL A 479 14.94 -31.08 -10.79
N TYR A 480 14.89 -29.77 -10.82
CA TYR A 480 15.79 -28.88 -10.09
C TYR A 480 15.00 -27.83 -9.30
N GLN A 481 15.50 -27.54 -8.10
CA GLN A 481 15.03 -26.42 -7.26
C GLN A 481 16.08 -25.32 -7.28
N VAL A 482 15.71 -24.11 -7.63
CA VAL A 482 16.60 -22.94 -7.55
C VAL A 482 16.96 -22.69 -6.09
N THR A 483 18.25 -22.52 -5.82
CA THR A 483 18.79 -22.30 -4.47
C THR A 483 19.65 -21.05 -4.36
N GLY A 484 19.93 -20.39 -5.51
CA GLY A 484 20.74 -19.18 -5.53
C GLY A 484 20.98 -18.64 -6.92
N LYS A 485 21.81 -17.62 -6.96
CA LYS A 485 22.19 -16.83 -8.13
C LYS A 485 23.74 -16.73 -8.20
N SER A 486 24.34 -16.68 -9.39
CA SER A 486 25.76 -16.39 -9.57
C SER A 486 26.00 -15.40 -10.71
N ALA A 487 26.92 -14.46 -10.53
CA ALA A 487 27.37 -13.56 -11.59
C ALA A 487 28.25 -14.28 -12.64
N LYS A 488 28.80 -15.46 -12.27
CA LYS A 488 29.75 -16.19 -13.11
C LYS A 488 29.10 -17.44 -13.69
N GLU A 489 29.26 -17.64 -15.00
CA GLU A 489 28.78 -18.83 -15.70
C GLU A 489 29.42 -20.11 -15.16
N ALA A 490 30.68 -20.04 -14.72
CA ALA A 490 31.38 -21.19 -14.17
C ALA A 490 30.74 -21.80 -12.91
N ASP A 491 29.99 -20.99 -12.15
CA ASP A 491 29.28 -21.40 -10.94
C ASP A 491 27.82 -21.81 -11.24
N ALA A 492 27.38 -21.66 -12.49
CA ALA A 492 26.02 -21.98 -12.90
C ALA A 492 25.74 -23.49 -12.86
N THR A 493 24.51 -23.84 -12.53
CA THR A 493 24.07 -25.23 -12.62
C THR A 493 24.02 -25.68 -14.09
N GLN A 494 24.61 -26.83 -14.38
CA GLN A 494 24.45 -27.54 -15.64
C GLN A 494 23.17 -28.40 -15.58
N PHE A 495 22.08 -27.88 -16.15
CA PHE A 495 20.78 -28.54 -16.14
C PHE A 495 20.73 -29.64 -17.20
N SER A 496 20.44 -30.88 -16.81
CA SER A 496 20.28 -32.02 -17.74
C SER A 496 18.84 -32.55 -17.66
N PRO A 497 18.18 -32.81 -18.79
CA PRO A 497 16.89 -33.49 -18.81
C PRO A 497 16.98 -34.93 -18.29
N SER A 498 15.85 -35.50 -17.86
CA SER A 498 15.71 -36.94 -17.60
C SER A 498 15.69 -37.75 -18.89
N SER A 499 15.70 -39.08 -18.78
CA SER A 499 15.73 -40.00 -19.93
C SER A 499 14.52 -39.88 -20.86
N ASP A 500 13.40 -39.41 -20.35
CA ASP A 500 12.18 -39.10 -21.13
C ASP A 500 12.18 -37.69 -21.76
N GLY A 501 13.28 -36.95 -21.58
CA GLY A 501 13.47 -35.59 -22.11
C GLY A 501 12.90 -34.46 -21.27
N LYS A 502 12.39 -34.74 -20.08
CA LYS A 502 11.81 -33.71 -19.19
C LYS A 502 12.91 -32.97 -18.42
N LEU A 503 12.80 -31.64 -18.40
CA LEU A 503 13.61 -30.75 -17.58
C LEU A 503 12.70 -29.75 -16.86
N VAL A 504 12.57 -29.90 -15.55
CA VAL A 504 11.78 -29.02 -14.68
C VAL A 504 12.74 -28.17 -13.84
N ILE A 505 12.55 -26.85 -13.86
CA ILE A 505 13.30 -25.89 -13.06
C ILE A 505 12.30 -25.08 -12.24
N ASN A 506 12.34 -25.22 -10.92
CA ASN A 506 11.38 -24.62 -9.99
C ASN A 506 11.95 -23.40 -9.28
N GLY A 507 11.22 -22.29 -9.26
CA GLY A 507 11.47 -21.15 -8.40
C GLY A 507 12.34 -20.08 -9.03
N ILE A 508 11.90 -19.53 -10.14
CA ILE A 508 12.47 -18.34 -10.79
C ILE A 508 11.53 -17.14 -10.63
N GLU A 509 12.05 -15.96 -10.75
CA GLU A 509 11.25 -14.73 -10.84
C GLU A 509 10.69 -14.48 -12.25
N GLY A 510 9.79 -13.51 -12.41
CA GLY A 510 9.05 -13.26 -13.66
C GLY A 510 9.81 -12.45 -14.70
N ASP A 511 11.04 -12.82 -14.97
CA ASP A 511 12.00 -12.15 -15.85
C ASP A 511 12.17 -12.80 -17.21
N GLU A 512 13.09 -12.25 -18.00
CA GLU A 512 13.55 -12.81 -19.25
C GLU A 512 14.75 -13.72 -19.01
N TYR A 513 14.65 -14.98 -19.45
CA TYR A 513 15.70 -16.00 -19.27
C TYR A 513 16.22 -16.53 -20.61
N GLY A 514 17.54 -16.66 -20.70
CA GLY A 514 18.25 -17.26 -21.82
C GLY A 514 18.72 -18.68 -21.48
N PHE A 515 18.31 -19.66 -22.28
CA PHE A 515 18.76 -21.06 -22.22
C PHE A 515 19.86 -21.28 -23.22
N THR A 516 21.09 -21.48 -22.76
CA THR A 516 22.25 -21.84 -23.59
C THR A 516 22.51 -23.32 -23.50
N GLU A 517 22.40 -24.03 -24.61
CA GLU A 517 22.78 -25.45 -24.67
C GLU A 517 24.30 -25.56 -24.77
N THR A 518 24.95 -26.15 -23.75
CA THR A 518 26.39 -26.31 -23.69
C THR A 518 26.85 -27.67 -24.20
N HIS A 519 25.99 -28.71 -24.16
CA HIS A 519 26.24 -30.05 -24.66
C HIS A 519 25.00 -30.63 -25.34
N SER A 520 25.18 -31.39 -26.40
CA SER A 520 24.19 -32.20 -27.09
C SER A 520 24.63 -33.66 -27.14
N ASP A 521 23.70 -34.57 -27.45
CA ASP A 521 24.08 -35.96 -27.73
C ASP A 521 24.86 -36.06 -29.04
N ALA A 522 25.74 -37.08 -29.13
CA ALA A 522 26.60 -37.30 -30.28
C ALA A 522 25.78 -37.53 -31.57
N GLY A 523 26.13 -36.84 -32.65
CA GLY A 523 25.41 -36.88 -33.93
C GLY A 523 24.24 -35.94 -34.05
N TYR A 524 24.03 -35.06 -33.07
CA TYR A 524 23.04 -33.99 -33.10
C TYR A 524 23.67 -32.61 -33.00
N SER A 525 23.06 -31.65 -33.68
CA SER A 525 23.55 -30.28 -33.69
C SER A 525 23.27 -29.59 -32.37
N LEU A 526 24.28 -28.95 -31.80
CA LEU A 526 24.15 -28.02 -30.71
C LEU A 526 23.31 -26.81 -31.13
N LEU A 527 22.52 -26.23 -30.25
CA LEU A 527 21.84 -24.96 -30.53
C LEU A 527 22.89 -23.87 -30.75
N LYS A 528 22.78 -23.15 -31.87
CA LYS A 528 23.74 -22.11 -32.24
C LYS A 528 23.59 -20.81 -31.41
N LYS A 529 22.43 -20.60 -30.81
CA LYS A 529 22.09 -19.42 -30.03
C LYS A 529 21.20 -19.81 -28.86
N GLU A 530 21.19 -18.97 -27.83
CA GLU A 530 20.31 -19.14 -26.69
C GLU A 530 18.82 -19.04 -27.07
N VAL A 531 17.99 -19.77 -26.34
CA VAL A 531 16.53 -19.66 -26.40
C VAL A 531 16.10 -18.70 -25.31
N ILE A 532 15.44 -17.61 -25.69
CA ILE A 532 14.97 -16.59 -24.75
C ILE A 532 13.49 -16.82 -24.43
N VAL A 533 13.18 -16.89 -23.16
CA VAL A 533 11.81 -17.12 -22.64
C VAL A 533 11.45 -15.99 -21.69
N LYS A 534 10.25 -15.44 -21.86
CA LYS A 534 9.70 -14.40 -20.99
C LYS A 534 8.25 -14.69 -20.65
N VAL A 535 7.91 -14.56 -19.37
CA VAL A 535 6.52 -14.52 -18.92
C VAL A 535 5.96 -13.12 -19.14
N LYS A 536 4.84 -13.03 -19.82
CA LYS A 536 4.06 -11.80 -19.96
C LYS A 536 2.86 -11.86 -19.02
N GLU A 537 2.89 -11.07 -17.99
CA GLU A 537 1.83 -10.97 -17.00
C GLU A 537 0.80 -9.93 -17.42
N THR A 538 -0.49 -10.30 -17.38
CA THR A 538 -1.58 -9.33 -17.36
C THR A 538 -1.94 -9.09 -15.91
N LYS A 539 -1.71 -7.88 -15.43
CA LYS A 539 -1.88 -7.50 -14.03
C LYS A 539 -3.14 -6.68 -13.83
N ALA A 540 -3.72 -6.78 -12.63
CA ALA A 540 -4.77 -5.89 -12.20
C ALA A 540 -4.22 -4.46 -12.09
N ASP A 541 -4.89 -3.51 -12.75
CA ASP A 541 -4.62 -2.07 -12.62
C ASP A 541 -5.72 -1.48 -11.73
N ILE A 542 -5.45 -1.47 -10.44
CA ILE A 542 -6.37 -0.92 -9.44
C ILE A 542 -5.77 0.39 -8.96
N THR A 543 -6.44 1.49 -9.21
CA THR A 543 -6.10 2.76 -8.59
C THR A 543 -6.30 2.62 -7.08
N PRO A 544 -5.24 2.72 -6.26
CA PRO A 544 -5.37 2.55 -4.82
C PRO A 544 -6.30 3.62 -4.26
N THR A 545 -7.50 3.23 -3.86
CA THR A 545 -8.34 4.00 -2.95
C THR A 545 -8.29 3.28 -1.62
N GLU A 546 -8.42 3.98 -0.51
CA GLU A 546 -8.47 3.34 0.81
C GLU A 546 -9.56 2.24 0.86
N ALA A 547 -10.65 2.42 0.12
CA ALA A 547 -11.73 1.43 -0.01
C ALA A 547 -11.35 0.17 -0.80
N ASN A 548 -10.36 0.22 -1.68
CA ASN A 548 -9.92 -0.91 -2.51
C ASN A 548 -8.78 -1.70 -1.87
N ILE A 549 -8.07 -1.09 -0.93
CA ILE A 549 -6.89 -1.67 -0.28
C ILE A 549 -7.25 -2.27 1.06
N THR A 550 -8.24 -1.72 1.74
CA THR A 550 -8.57 -2.05 3.14
C THR A 550 -10.05 -2.40 3.29
N GLY A 551 -10.33 -3.60 3.76
CA GLY A 551 -11.65 -3.94 4.28
C GLY A 551 -11.75 -3.47 5.73
N ILE A 552 -12.70 -2.60 6.06
CA ILE A 552 -13.02 -2.22 7.44
C ILE A 552 -14.16 -3.11 7.90
N GLN A 553 -13.95 -3.86 8.99
CA GLN A 553 -14.98 -4.66 9.62
C GLN A 553 -15.25 -4.18 11.04
N SER A 554 -16.50 -3.87 11.34
CA SER A 554 -16.93 -3.71 12.72
C SER A 554 -17.10 -5.07 13.38
N LYS A 555 -17.14 -5.09 14.71
CA LYS A 555 -17.39 -6.34 15.47
C LYS A 555 -18.70 -7.02 15.09
N SER A 556 -19.71 -6.23 14.72
CA SER A 556 -21.03 -6.74 14.27
C SER A 556 -20.96 -7.43 12.92
N ASP A 557 -19.92 -7.12 12.11
CA ASP A 557 -19.72 -7.67 10.77
C ASP A 557 -18.55 -8.65 10.71
N ALA A 558 -18.07 -9.12 11.88
CA ALA A 558 -16.90 -9.99 12.00
C ALA A 558 -17.04 -11.33 11.24
N ASP A 559 -18.25 -11.75 10.94
CA ASP A 559 -18.55 -12.95 10.13
C ASP A 559 -18.65 -12.64 8.62
N SER A 560 -18.66 -11.37 8.23
CA SER A 560 -18.58 -11.03 6.82
C SER A 560 -17.15 -11.20 6.34
N THR A 561 -16.97 -12.00 5.29
CA THR A 561 -15.72 -12.04 4.50
C THR A 561 -15.54 -10.70 3.83
N ALA A 562 -15.10 -9.69 4.57
CA ALA A 562 -14.81 -8.41 3.98
C ALA A 562 -13.67 -8.56 2.99
N ASN A 563 -13.92 -7.97 1.89
CA ASN A 563 -13.07 -7.96 0.73
C ASN A 563 -11.67 -7.46 1.06
N ASP A 564 -10.77 -8.40 1.22
CA ASP A 564 -9.37 -8.11 0.96
C ASP A 564 -9.17 -7.87 -0.52
N GLY A 565 -9.80 -7.02 -1.19
CA GLY A 565 -9.72 -6.73 -2.62
C GLY A 565 -8.62 -7.44 -3.42
N VAL A 566 -8.70 -7.48 -4.70
CA VAL A 566 -7.58 -7.92 -5.54
C VAL A 566 -6.50 -6.83 -5.43
N PRO A 567 -5.30 -7.12 -4.89
CA PRO A 567 -4.27 -6.09 -4.74
C PRO A 567 -3.80 -5.59 -6.10
N ASN A 568 -3.38 -4.32 -6.15
CA ASN A 568 -2.84 -3.74 -7.38
C ASN A 568 -1.61 -4.54 -7.86
N GLY A 569 -1.55 -4.85 -9.16
CA GLY A 569 -0.50 -5.68 -9.75
C GLY A 569 -0.70 -7.18 -9.57
N ALA A 570 -1.83 -7.65 -8.99
CA ALA A 570 -2.15 -9.07 -8.97
C ALA A 570 -2.23 -9.64 -10.39
N VAL A 571 -1.63 -10.81 -10.59
CA VAL A 571 -1.60 -11.48 -11.90
C VAL A 571 -2.99 -12.05 -12.19
N LEU A 572 -3.62 -11.54 -13.23
CA LEU A 572 -4.91 -12.01 -13.71
C LEU A 572 -4.75 -13.12 -14.76
N LYS A 573 -3.67 -13.06 -15.52
CA LYS A 573 -3.33 -14.01 -16.58
C LYS A 573 -1.84 -13.98 -16.89
N ASN A 574 -1.28 -15.15 -17.17
CA ASN A 574 0.07 -15.30 -17.70
C ASN A 574 0.03 -15.78 -19.15
N ASP A 575 0.74 -15.08 -20.02
CA ASP A 575 1.07 -15.52 -21.37
C ASP A 575 2.59 -15.71 -21.47
N VAL A 576 3.02 -16.68 -22.26
CA VAL A 576 4.44 -16.96 -22.45
C VAL A 576 4.87 -16.53 -23.85
N THR A 577 5.97 -15.78 -23.93
CA THR A 577 6.65 -15.50 -25.20
C THR A 577 7.99 -16.21 -25.24
N VAL A 578 8.25 -16.89 -26.35
CA VAL A 578 9.56 -17.51 -26.63
C VAL A 578 10.14 -16.86 -27.86
N GLN A 579 11.38 -16.42 -27.77
CA GLN A 579 12.12 -15.87 -28.89
C GLN A 579 13.41 -16.65 -29.08
N THR A 580 13.66 -17.05 -30.32
CA THR A 580 14.98 -17.51 -30.71
C THR A 580 15.66 -16.40 -31.48
N THR A 581 16.87 -16.07 -31.11
CA THR A 581 17.70 -15.11 -31.85
C THR A 581 18.27 -15.68 -33.15
N ALA A 582 17.86 -16.91 -33.55
CA ALA A 582 18.35 -17.59 -34.74
C ALA A 582 17.25 -17.86 -35.76
N ALA A 583 17.50 -17.47 -36.98
CA ALA A 583 16.69 -17.82 -38.15
C ALA A 583 16.76 -19.32 -38.56
N SER A 584 17.14 -20.24 -37.69
CA SER A 584 17.18 -21.68 -37.97
C SER A 584 16.21 -22.41 -37.05
N ALA A 585 15.23 -22.96 -37.64
CA ALA A 585 14.04 -23.66 -37.18
C ALA A 585 14.29 -24.89 -36.26
N THR A 586 14.95 -24.72 -35.14
CA THR A 586 15.16 -25.80 -34.17
C THR A 586 14.33 -25.64 -32.89
N VAL A 587 13.65 -24.53 -32.73
CA VAL A 587 12.72 -24.29 -31.62
C VAL A 587 11.35 -23.99 -32.19
N ASP A 588 10.36 -24.72 -31.71
CA ASP A 588 8.96 -24.45 -32.06
C ASP A 588 8.47 -23.29 -31.18
N GLU A 589 8.67 -22.06 -31.67
CA GLU A 589 8.31 -20.82 -30.98
C GLU A 589 6.80 -20.70 -30.68
N THR A 590 5.98 -21.53 -31.34
CA THR A 590 4.53 -21.44 -31.25
C THR A 590 3.92 -22.25 -30.10
N LYS A 591 4.75 -23.03 -29.36
CA LYS A 591 4.26 -24.00 -28.37
C LYS A 591 4.58 -23.68 -26.92
N ALA A 592 5.15 -22.52 -26.62
CA ALA A 592 5.34 -22.13 -25.23
C ALA A 592 4.01 -21.62 -24.67
N THR A 593 3.56 -22.25 -23.60
CA THR A 593 2.28 -21.95 -22.94
C THR A 593 2.42 -22.14 -21.44
N MET A 594 1.54 -21.55 -20.65
CA MET A 594 1.38 -21.97 -19.26
C MET A 594 0.62 -23.29 -19.22
N THR A 595 1.06 -24.22 -18.38
CA THR A 595 0.31 -25.44 -18.08
C THR A 595 -0.99 -25.10 -17.33
N LYS A 596 -1.93 -26.04 -17.30
CA LYS A 596 -3.01 -25.97 -16.29
C LYS A 596 -2.40 -26.21 -14.90
N HIS A 597 -3.09 -25.71 -13.86
CA HIS A 597 -2.67 -25.97 -12.49
C HIS A 597 -2.71 -27.46 -12.16
N ASP A 598 -1.66 -27.92 -11.51
CA ASP A 598 -1.63 -29.24 -10.90
C ASP A 598 -2.43 -29.30 -9.59
N ASP A 599 -2.47 -30.45 -8.94
CA ASP A 599 -3.20 -30.65 -7.66
C ASP A 599 -2.64 -29.79 -6.51
N SER A 600 -1.38 -29.37 -6.61
CA SER A 600 -0.75 -28.45 -5.65
C SER A 600 -1.00 -26.97 -5.98
N GLY A 601 -1.62 -26.69 -7.13
CA GLY A 601 -1.91 -25.33 -7.59
C GLY A 601 -0.80 -24.70 -8.43
N ASN A 602 0.26 -25.45 -8.79
CA ASN A 602 1.35 -24.95 -9.61
C ASN A 602 0.96 -24.91 -11.09
N ALA A 603 1.43 -23.88 -11.79
CA ALA A 603 1.42 -23.80 -13.23
C ALA A 603 2.85 -23.53 -13.74
N TYR A 604 3.23 -24.19 -14.82
CA TYR A 604 4.60 -24.15 -15.35
C TYR A 604 4.64 -23.51 -16.73
N ILE A 605 5.78 -22.89 -17.04
CA ILE A 605 6.11 -22.46 -18.41
C ILE A 605 6.52 -23.69 -19.19
N ASN A 606 5.61 -24.18 -20.04
CA ASN A 606 5.83 -25.35 -20.88
C ASN A 606 6.49 -24.92 -22.18
N MET A 607 7.60 -25.56 -22.55
CA MET A 607 8.27 -25.33 -23.82
C MET A 607 8.96 -26.60 -24.34
N GLN A 608 9.23 -26.63 -25.65
CA GLN A 608 9.88 -27.75 -26.31
C GLN A 608 11.12 -27.28 -27.08
N ILE A 609 12.24 -27.95 -26.88
CA ILE A 609 13.47 -27.73 -27.63
C ILE A 609 13.87 -29.02 -28.37
N THR A 610 14.10 -28.94 -29.70
CA THR A 610 14.43 -30.08 -30.54
C THR A 610 15.80 -29.88 -31.19
N ASN A 611 16.71 -30.87 -31.01
CA ASN A 611 17.99 -30.91 -31.73
C ASN A 611 17.85 -31.68 -33.03
N GLN A 612 18.44 -31.15 -34.08
CA GLN A 612 18.46 -31.76 -35.41
C GLN A 612 19.61 -32.75 -35.53
N LYS A 613 19.32 -33.86 -36.15
CA LYS A 613 20.36 -34.82 -36.48
C LYS A 613 21.37 -34.23 -37.48
N GLN A 614 22.64 -34.40 -37.23
CA GLN A 614 23.68 -33.95 -38.15
C GLN A 614 23.76 -34.87 -39.37
N PHE A 615 24.17 -34.32 -40.51
CA PHE A 615 24.56 -35.14 -41.64
C PHE A 615 25.78 -35.96 -41.24
N MET A 616 25.67 -37.27 -41.34
CA MET A 616 26.86 -38.13 -41.25
C MET A 616 27.73 -37.83 -42.47
N LEU A 617 28.91 -37.31 -42.20
CA LEU A 617 29.92 -37.26 -43.26
C LEU A 617 30.15 -38.70 -43.76
N PRO A 618 30.09 -38.92 -45.06
CA PRO A 618 30.40 -40.25 -45.57
C PRO A 618 31.77 -40.64 -45.04
N MET A 619 31.85 -41.80 -44.41
CA MET A 619 33.15 -42.36 -43.99
C MET A 619 33.94 -42.67 -45.28
N THR A 620 34.70 -41.66 -45.72
CA THR A 620 35.61 -41.80 -46.87
C THR A 620 36.88 -42.59 -46.50
N GLY A 621 36.72 -43.72 -45.82
CA GLY A 621 37.89 -44.44 -45.36
C GLY A 621 37.77 -45.98 -45.18
N GLY A 622 36.56 -46.52 -45.31
CA GLY A 622 36.40 -47.92 -44.99
C GLY A 622 36.40 -48.89 -46.23
N ALA A 623 35.19 -49.13 -46.73
CA ALA A 623 34.99 -50.16 -47.74
C ALA A 623 35.32 -49.72 -49.17
N GLY A 624 35.15 -48.38 -49.48
CA GLY A 624 35.40 -47.86 -50.82
C GLY A 624 36.85 -47.93 -51.26
N ASN A 625 37.79 -47.65 -50.35
CA ASN A 625 39.23 -47.75 -50.68
C ASN A 625 39.67 -49.18 -50.90
N TYR A 626 39.13 -50.13 -50.13
CA TYR A 626 39.46 -51.57 -50.34
C TYR A 626 38.88 -52.05 -51.68
N LEU A 627 37.72 -51.66 -52.07
CA LEU A 627 37.12 -51.99 -53.37
C LEU A 627 37.88 -51.36 -54.54
N LEU A 628 38.36 -50.12 -54.42
CA LEU A 628 39.22 -49.53 -55.40
C LEU A 628 40.60 -50.13 -55.50
N ILE A 629 41.19 -50.54 -54.37
CA ILE A 629 42.48 -51.26 -54.35
C ILE A 629 42.31 -52.65 -54.98
N ILE A 630 41.27 -53.39 -54.63
CA ILE A 630 40.95 -54.68 -55.22
C ILE A 630 40.71 -54.56 -56.74
N ALA A 631 39.93 -53.60 -57.16
CA ALA A 631 39.70 -53.32 -58.57
C ALA A 631 41.00 -52.97 -59.31
N GLY A 632 41.84 -52.14 -58.68
CA GLY A 632 43.14 -51.74 -59.21
C GLY A 632 44.10 -52.97 -59.36
N VAL A 633 44.13 -53.86 -58.36
CA VAL A 633 44.93 -55.09 -58.40
C VAL A 633 44.41 -56.05 -59.46
N VAL A 634 43.10 -56.19 -59.60
CA VAL A 634 42.46 -57.01 -60.65
C VAL A 634 42.79 -56.49 -62.05
N VAL A 635 42.69 -55.19 -62.25
CA VAL A 635 43.01 -54.54 -63.52
C VAL A 635 44.48 -54.68 -63.85
N ALA A 636 45.37 -54.46 -62.91
CA ALA A 636 46.82 -54.66 -63.06
C ALA A 636 47.17 -56.16 -63.35
N GLY A 637 46.53 -57.11 -62.63
CA GLY A 637 46.69 -58.53 -62.86
C GLY A 637 46.23 -58.98 -64.24
N CYS A 638 45.07 -58.49 -64.69
CA CYS A 638 44.57 -58.73 -66.04
C CYS A 638 45.46 -58.09 -67.10
N GLY A 639 46.00 -56.89 -66.86
CA GLY A 639 46.97 -56.23 -67.70
C GLY A 639 48.29 -57.04 -67.89
N ILE A 640 48.84 -57.58 -66.79
CA ILE A 640 50.02 -58.45 -66.80
C ILE A 640 49.70 -59.71 -67.55
N LEU A 641 48.55 -60.35 -67.39
CA LEU A 641 48.14 -61.54 -68.09
C LEU A 641 48.02 -61.32 -69.61
N ILE A 642 47.45 -60.16 -69.98
CA ILE A 642 47.35 -59.76 -71.42
C ILE A 642 48.69 -59.47 -72.01
N LEU A 643 49.58 -58.79 -71.30
CA LEU A 643 51.00 -58.55 -71.73
C LEU A 643 51.78 -59.86 -71.86
N ASN A 644 51.66 -60.79 -70.93
CA ASN A 644 52.29 -62.08 -71.02
C ASN A 644 51.71 -62.92 -72.16
N LYS A 645 50.42 -62.85 -72.41
CA LYS A 645 49.82 -63.54 -73.54
C LYS A 645 50.25 -62.94 -74.89
N ASN A 646 50.42 -61.67 -75.00
CA ASN A 646 50.94 -61.02 -76.17
C ASN A 646 52.42 -61.26 -76.38
N ARG A 647 53.28 -61.33 -75.35
CA ARG A 647 54.69 -61.76 -75.44
C ARG A 647 54.87 -63.19 -75.93
N ARG A 648 54.00 -64.13 -75.53
CA ARG A 648 54.00 -65.49 -76.01
C ARG A 648 53.52 -65.60 -77.49
N ARG A 649 52.80 -64.63 -78.02
CA ARG A 649 52.37 -64.62 -79.43
C ARG A 649 53.40 -63.96 -80.38
N SER A 650 54.35 -63.20 -79.85
CA SER A 650 55.44 -62.59 -80.68
C SER A 650 56.71 -63.47 -80.71
N GLN A 651 56.71 -64.61 -80.07
CA GLN A 651 57.81 -65.65 -80.06
C GLN A 651 57.45 -66.95 -80.81
N ARG A 652 56.37 -66.93 -81.63
CA ARG A 652 56.07 -67.98 -82.59
C ARG A 652 56.11 -67.45 -84.01
#